data_41795a2682243bc81b711cd787dfb3ef
#
_entry.id   41795a2682243bc81b711cd787dfb3ef
#
_cell.length_a   1.000
_cell.length_b   1.000
_cell.length_c   1.000
_cell.angle_alpha   90.00
_cell.angle_beta   90.00
_cell.angle_gamma   90.00
#
_symmetry.space_group_name_H-M   'P 1'
#
loop_
_entity.id
_entity.type
_entity.pdbx_description
1 polymer ?
#
loop_
_entity_poly.entity_id
_entity_poly.type
_entity_poly.pdbx_seq_one_letter_code
_entity_poly.pdbx_strand_id
1 'polypeptide(L)'
;MTLPAPKLDDLTWADMMAAIRRRIPAESDGTWTLHAPVDPGVTLLELFAYLLEQRLYWLDQVPDALVVAILRLLRLDPPRPAIPAATVLRLSARQPGTAVPVVPAGTALTRDQLGRVVFTLDDDITVLPLAEGGEITVWTDRDRTADLRARRGVALLASDGAPAGARFTLPLTGEHPAPGPIGLLFELDAPAASVASWLPTAVDEVPPPAELTWSWFRPDSGLSGPFEKVEDGTAGLRRSGVVRLHPPSGWTTRDTGVMVSTPAATYAAPPRLRRLAVNVSAARHLRRYTAQGADLAEQIEAWRKLPGQHLVLPDAAGRLLEAAVHLAGEDWDPVPDFTFGAPTDRVHLVDRTEGAVVFGDGLTGRIPLPDPDVVVDYALGGGREGNGGLTDNWTAAPDTPADLGAIAASNLVRAEGGQDPETVTAARQRAAASLGEVTRAVTADDFVTLARTTPGVAVARAYASLGEHAGFACHRVPGAVTVHIVPSVQRTDLDREDFVAAPRPDPGTLRVVAARLDEARLLTSEVFVRGPGYRDVTLRVDLSGGPADRVRVSTVLTSALRRFLDPLVGGEEQDGWPFGEALRPSAVLRAAQRALGDLADVAGVAIGLDGADPDEDCNEVELRAGELPVLRAVRTRIVPAVEPGEGLA
;
A
#
# COMPACT_ATOMS: atom_id res chain seq x y z
N MET A 1 -25.05 2.32 0.24
CA MET A 1 -26.39 2.10 -0.34
C MET A 1 -26.18 1.67 -1.79
N THR A 2 -26.43 0.41 -2.15
CA THR A 2 -26.35 -0.04 -3.54
C THR A 2 -27.62 0.41 -4.24
N LEU A 3 -27.50 1.25 -5.25
CA LEU A 3 -28.62 1.58 -6.12
C LEU A 3 -29.10 0.30 -6.81
N PRO A 4 -30.43 0.01 -6.85
CA PRO A 4 -30.94 -1.12 -7.60
C PRO A 4 -30.56 -0.96 -9.08
N ALA A 5 -30.26 -2.06 -9.74
CA ALA A 5 -30.00 -2.05 -11.18
C ALA A 5 -31.23 -1.45 -11.88
N PRO A 6 -31.06 -0.45 -12.77
CA PRO A 6 -32.17 0.07 -13.53
C PRO A 6 -32.75 -1.06 -14.37
N LYS A 7 -34.06 -1.25 -14.31
CA LYS A 7 -34.77 -2.11 -15.25
C LYS A 7 -35.00 -1.29 -16.52
N LEU A 8 -34.46 -1.75 -17.63
CA LEU A 8 -34.64 -1.14 -18.94
C LEU A 8 -35.95 -1.58 -19.59
N ASP A 9 -36.54 -2.66 -19.08
CA ASP A 9 -37.82 -3.18 -19.51
C ASP A 9 -38.71 -3.51 -18.30
N ASP A 10 -39.87 -2.88 -18.24
CA ASP A 10 -40.94 -3.12 -17.25
C ASP A 10 -42.24 -3.67 -17.86
N LEU A 11 -42.25 -3.96 -19.20
CA LEU A 11 -43.39 -4.48 -19.89
C LEU A 11 -43.44 -6.00 -19.86
N THR A 12 -44.47 -6.52 -19.18
CA THR A 12 -44.72 -7.96 -19.16
C THR A 12 -45.67 -8.37 -20.30
N TRP A 13 -45.66 -9.68 -20.67
CA TRP A 13 -46.61 -10.26 -21.57
C TRP A 13 -48.06 -9.91 -21.17
N ALA A 14 -48.36 -9.95 -19.86
CA ALA A 14 -49.70 -9.62 -19.34
C ALA A 14 -50.09 -8.15 -19.63
N ASP A 15 -49.15 -7.23 -19.45
CA ASP A 15 -49.37 -5.80 -19.72
C ASP A 15 -49.57 -5.54 -21.20
N MET A 16 -48.77 -6.17 -22.05
CA MET A 16 -48.91 -6.11 -23.50
C MET A 16 -50.26 -6.66 -23.96
N MET A 17 -50.67 -7.82 -23.46
CA MET A 17 -51.96 -8.41 -23.80
C MET A 17 -53.11 -7.58 -23.26
N ALA A 18 -53.02 -7.00 -22.09
CA ALA A 18 -54.04 -6.06 -21.58
C ALA A 18 -54.16 -4.81 -22.44
N ALA A 19 -53.05 -4.29 -22.96
CA ALA A 19 -53.03 -3.15 -23.88
C ALA A 19 -53.64 -3.53 -25.23
N ILE A 20 -53.29 -4.67 -25.79
CA ILE A 20 -53.81 -5.21 -27.04
C ILE A 20 -55.34 -5.36 -26.95
N ARG A 21 -55.83 -6.04 -25.90
CA ARG A 21 -57.28 -6.25 -25.71
C ARG A 21 -58.07 -4.96 -25.58
N ARG A 22 -57.50 -3.92 -25.02
CA ARG A 22 -58.13 -2.59 -24.94
C ARG A 22 -58.20 -1.89 -26.31
N ARG A 23 -57.25 -2.17 -27.23
CA ARG A 23 -57.22 -1.54 -28.56
C ARG A 23 -58.07 -2.25 -29.60
N ILE A 24 -58.26 -3.57 -29.48
CA ILE A 24 -59.03 -4.37 -30.45
C ILE A 24 -60.39 -3.75 -30.81
N PRO A 25 -61.24 -3.34 -29.84
CA PRO A 25 -62.55 -2.77 -30.20
C PRO A 25 -62.44 -1.49 -31.02
N ALA A 26 -61.46 -0.65 -30.77
CA ALA A 26 -61.27 0.59 -31.51
C ALA A 26 -60.69 0.35 -32.91
N GLU A 27 -59.81 -0.59 -33.09
CA GLU A 27 -59.15 -0.89 -34.37
C GLU A 27 -60.04 -1.76 -35.30
N SER A 28 -61.00 -2.49 -34.73
CA SER A 28 -61.94 -3.36 -35.48
C SER A 28 -63.30 -2.76 -35.65
N ASP A 29 -63.55 -1.47 -35.36
CA ASP A 29 -64.88 -0.83 -35.34
C ASP A 29 -65.91 -1.66 -34.58
N GLY A 30 -65.52 -2.36 -33.54
CA GLY A 30 -66.37 -3.22 -32.72
C GLY A 30 -66.77 -4.53 -33.37
N THR A 31 -66.29 -4.88 -34.55
CA THR A 31 -66.66 -6.09 -35.29
C THR A 31 -65.98 -7.36 -34.70
N TRP A 32 -64.84 -7.22 -34.07
CA TRP A 32 -64.14 -8.35 -33.40
C TRP A 32 -64.56 -8.42 -31.93
N THR A 33 -65.48 -9.31 -31.62
CA THR A 33 -66.12 -9.42 -30.31
C THR A 33 -65.60 -10.62 -29.49
N LEU A 34 -65.00 -11.63 -30.11
CA LEU A 34 -64.47 -12.82 -29.44
C LEU A 34 -62.99 -12.63 -29.09
N HIS A 35 -62.69 -12.34 -27.81
CA HIS A 35 -61.31 -12.19 -27.31
C HIS A 35 -60.84 -13.37 -26.49
N ALA A 36 -61.38 -14.56 -26.78
CA ALA A 36 -60.97 -15.80 -26.08
C ALA A 36 -59.69 -16.41 -26.69
N PRO A 37 -58.88 -17.13 -25.94
CA PRO A 37 -57.64 -17.78 -26.43
C PRO A 37 -57.87 -18.78 -27.59
N VAL A 38 -59.12 -19.20 -27.83
CA VAL A 38 -59.52 -20.07 -28.94
C VAL A 38 -59.59 -19.32 -30.27
N ASP A 39 -59.65 -18.00 -30.25
CA ASP A 39 -59.67 -17.19 -31.45
C ASP A 39 -58.27 -17.13 -32.09
N PRO A 40 -58.13 -17.52 -33.38
CA PRO A 40 -56.84 -17.52 -34.06
C PRO A 40 -56.12 -16.19 -34.05
N GLY A 41 -56.86 -15.08 -34.12
CA GLY A 41 -56.30 -13.74 -34.06
C GLY A 41 -55.73 -13.40 -32.69
N VAL A 42 -56.44 -13.78 -31.62
CA VAL A 42 -55.93 -13.62 -30.24
C VAL A 42 -54.71 -14.51 -30.00
N THR A 43 -54.71 -15.76 -30.50
CA THR A 43 -53.55 -16.63 -30.41
C THR A 43 -52.29 -16.07 -31.07
N LEU A 44 -52.45 -15.43 -32.26
CA LEU A 44 -51.34 -14.76 -32.95
C LEU A 44 -50.81 -13.55 -32.14
N LEU A 45 -51.71 -12.77 -31.55
CA LEU A 45 -51.31 -11.64 -30.70
C LEU A 45 -50.63 -12.08 -29.42
N GLU A 46 -51.07 -13.20 -28.82
CA GLU A 46 -50.41 -13.81 -27.66
C GLU A 46 -48.98 -14.28 -28.00
N LEU A 47 -48.84 -14.95 -29.16
CA LEU A 47 -47.51 -15.36 -29.65
C LEU A 47 -46.61 -14.15 -29.91
N PHE A 48 -47.16 -13.11 -30.52
CA PHE A 48 -46.43 -11.86 -30.80
C PHE A 48 -45.99 -11.17 -29.49
N ALA A 49 -46.87 -11.05 -28.52
CA ALA A 49 -46.56 -10.49 -27.21
C ALA A 49 -45.47 -11.31 -26.48
N TYR A 50 -45.54 -12.64 -26.56
CA TYR A 50 -44.52 -13.53 -26.00
C TYR A 50 -43.15 -13.34 -26.68
N LEU A 51 -43.12 -13.30 -28.00
CA LEU A 51 -41.87 -13.07 -28.73
C LEU A 51 -41.28 -11.67 -28.45
N LEU A 52 -42.18 -10.67 -28.28
CA LEU A 52 -41.77 -9.32 -27.95
C LEU A 52 -41.18 -9.25 -26.50
N GLU A 53 -41.85 -9.90 -25.53
CA GLU A 53 -41.33 -10.00 -24.16
C GLU A 53 -39.95 -10.64 -24.12
N GLN A 54 -39.75 -11.74 -24.86
CA GLN A 54 -38.42 -12.35 -24.99
C GLN A 54 -37.37 -11.37 -25.56
N ARG A 55 -37.74 -10.57 -26.57
CA ARG A 55 -36.85 -9.58 -27.15
C ARG A 55 -36.53 -8.45 -26.18
N LEU A 56 -37.51 -7.95 -25.44
CA LEU A 56 -37.35 -6.93 -24.42
C LEU A 56 -36.49 -7.45 -23.26
N TYR A 57 -36.70 -8.70 -22.84
CA TYR A 57 -35.82 -9.36 -21.86
C TYR A 57 -34.34 -9.37 -22.29
N TRP A 58 -34.08 -9.61 -23.59
CA TRP A 58 -32.70 -9.56 -24.11
C TRP A 58 -32.13 -8.15 -24.11
N LEU A 59 -32.96 -7.10 -24.26
CA LEU A 59 -32.51 -5.72 -24.14
C LEU A 59 -32.15 -5.32 -22.71
N ASP A 60 -32.81 -5.93 -21.73
CA ASP A 60 -32.48 -5.73 -20.30
C ASP A 60 -31.17 -6.44 -19.89
N GLN A 61 -30.73 -7.42 -20.65
CA GLN A 61 -29.45 -8.07 -20.50
C GLN A 61 -28.33 -7.25 -21.11
N VAL A 62 -27.81 -6.28 -20.33
CA VAL A 62 -26.64 -5.50 -20.77
C VAL A 62 -25.42 -6.43 -20.87
N PRO A 63 -24.85 -6.65 -22.07
CA PRO A 63 -23.68 -7.49 -22.21
C PRO A 63 -22.50 -6.94 -21.40
N ASP A 64 -21.71 -7.84 -20.80
CA ASP A 64 -20.52 -7.46 -20.01
C ASP A 64 -19.56 -6.56 -20.80
N ALA A 65 -19.38 -6.83 -22.09
CA ALA A 65 -18.57 -6.00 -22.99
C ALA A 65 -19.06 -4.56 -23.06
N LEU A 66 -20.38 -4.33 -23.06
CA LEU A 66 -20.95 -2.97 -23.07
C LEU A 66 -20.71 -2.27 -21.72
N VAL A 67 -20.82 -2.99 -20.60
CA VAL A 67 -20.49 -2.43 -19.27
C VAL A 67 -19.03 -2.00 -19.24
N VAL A 68 -18.10 -2.84 -19.70
CA VAL A 68 -16.67 -2.52 -19.78
C VAL A 68 -16.43 -1.30 -20.69
N ALA A 69 -17.11 -1.21 -21.84
CA ALA A 69 -17.01 -0.06 -22.74
C ALA A 69 -17.51 1.23 -22.07
N ILE A 70 -18.60 1.16 -21.30
CA ILE A 70 -19.13 2.31 -20.56
C ILE A 70 -18.15 2.75 -19.45
N LEU A 71 -17.56 1.80 -18.71
CA LEU A 71 -16.54 2.12 -17.69
C LEU A 71 -15.36 2.87 -18.32
N ARG A 72 -14.85 2.39 -19.45
CA ARG A 72 -13.77 3.06 -20.20
C ARG A 72 -14.17 4.45 -20.70
N LEU A 73 -15.38 4.59 -21.24
CA LEU A 73 -15.91 5.89 -21.69
C LEU A 73 -15.99 6.92 -20.57
N LEU A 74 -16.33 6.46 -19.35
CA LEU A 74 -16.38 7.30 -18.15
C LEU A 74 -15.00 7.49 -17.50
N ARG A 75 -13.92 6.93 -18.09
CA ARG A 75 -12.56 6.91 -17.53
C ARG A 75 -12.49 6.25 -16.14
N LEU A 76 -13.32 5.24 -15.94
CA LEU A 76 -13.29 4.39 -14.75
C LEU A 76 -12.53 3.11 -15.09
N ASP A 77 -11.84 2.56 -14.09
CA ASP A 77 -11.06 1.34 -14.28
C ASP A 77 -11.94 0.17 -14.75
N PRO A 78 -11.54 -0.55 -15.80
CA PRO A 78 -12.19 -1.78 -16.22
C PRO A 78 -12.05 -2.86 -15.12
N PRO A 79 -12.68 -4.04 -15.27
CA PRO A 79 -12.48 -5.14 -14.35
C PRO A 79 -11.00 -5.44 -14.13
N ARG A 80 -10.60 -5.53 -12.86
CA ARG A 80 -9.20 -5.80 -12.50
C ARG A 80 -8.82 -7.23 -12.89
N PRO A 81 -7.63 -7.44 -13.44
CA PRO A 81 -7.14 -8.78 -13.75
C PRO A 81 -6.88 -9.59 -12.49
N ALA A 82 -6.66 -10.88 -12.65
CA ALA A 82 -6.12 -11.69 -11.57
C ALA A 82 -4.83 -11.08 -11.03
N ILE A 83 -4.67 -11.10 -9.71
CA ILE A 83 -3.45 -10.65 -9.05
C ILE A 83 -2.69 -11.88 -8.57
N PRO A 84 -1.40 -12.03 -8.89
CA PRO A 84 -0.60 -13.13 -8.39
C PRO A 84 -0.34 -12.99 -6.89
N ALA A 85 -0.42 -14.11 -6.15
CA ALA A 85 0.07 -14.17 -4.79
C ALA A 85 1.58 -13.94 -4.78
N ALA A 86 2.08 -13.27 -3.75
CA ALA A 86 3.49 -12.97 -3.58
C ALA A 86 4.02 -13.56 -2.27
N THR A 87 5.29 -13.93 -2.26
CA THR A 87 6.02 -14.36 -1.08
C THR A 87 7.49 -13.96 -1.19
N VAL A 88 8.25 -14.16 -0.12
CA VAL A 88 9.72 -14.04 -0.14
C VAL A 88 10.30 -15.40 0.14
N LEU A 89 11.05 -15.92 -0.83
CA LEU A 89 11.74 -17.19 -0.74
C LEU A 89 13.17 -16.96 -0.27
N ARG A 90 13.59 -17.74 0.73
CA ARG A 90 14.98 -17.89 1.12
C ARG A 90 15.55 -19.10 0.41
N LEU A 91 16.65 -18.89 -0.30
CA LEU A 91 17.38 -19.94 -1.00
C LEU A 91 18.61 -20.36 -0.18
N SER A 92 18.94 -21.63 -0.21
CA SER A 92 20.14 -22.17 0.43
C SER A 92 20.71 -23.30 -0.41
N ALA A 93 22.04 -23.42 -0.40
CA ALA A 93 22.68 -24.60 -0.95
C ALA A 93 22.33 -25.83 -0.10
N ARG A 94 22.05 -26.98 -0.73
CA ARG A 94 21.79 -28.23 0.00
C ARG A 94 23.02 -28.71 0.79
N GLN A 95 24.21 -28.34 0.32
CA GLN A 95 25.47 -28.58 1.05
C GLN A 95 25.91 -27.25 1.69
N PRO A 96 25.94 -27.16 3.04
CA PRO A 96 26.40 -25.95 3.74
C PRO A 96 27.81 -25.53 3.30
N GLY A 97 28.07 -24.23 3.23
CA GLY A 97 29.38 -23.67 2.92
C GLY A 97 29.78 -23.69 1.43
N THR A 98 28.92 -24.18 0.54
CA THR A 98 29.17 -24.18 -0.90
C THR A 98 28.55 -22.93 -1.53
N ALA A 99 29.33 -22.17 -2.28
CA ALA A 99 28.80 -21.11 -3.15
C ALA A 99 28.13 -21.75 -4.36
N VAL A 100 26.97 -21.25 -4.70
CA VAL A 100 26.24 -21.66 -5.92
C VAL A 100 26.27 -20.54 -6.94
N PRO A 101 26.12 -20.86 -8.24
CA PRO A 101 26.00 -19.83 -9.27
C PRO A 101 24.77 -18.94 -9.04
N VAL A 102 24.70 -17.86 -9.77
CA VAL A 102 23.52 -16.98 -9.76
C VAL A 102 22.27 -17.79 -10.15
N VAL A 103 21.23 -17.71 -9.33
CA VAL A 103 19.92 -18.24 -9.68
C VAL A 103 19.20 -17.14 -10.46
N PRO A 104 18.88 -17.37 -11.73
CA PRO A 104 18.32 -16.34 -12.59
C PRO A 104 16.86 -16.00 -12.21
N ALA A 105 16.48 -14.77 -12.48
CA ALA A 105 15.07 -14.38 -12.55
C ALA A 105 14.30 -15.32 -13.48
N GLY A 106 13.01 -15.51 -13.21
CA GLY A 106 12.21 -16.46 -13.98
C GLY A 106 12.36 -17.92 -13.53
N THR A 107 13.29 -18.25 -12.62
CA THR A 107 13.40 -19.59 -12.05
C THR A 107 12.09 -19.99 -11.35
N ALA A 108 11.50 -21.10 -11.82
CA ALA A 108 10.23 -21.59 -11.32
C ALA A 108 10.42 -22.60 -10.17
N LEU A 109 9.73 -22.36 -9.07
CA LEU A 109 9.73 -23.21 -7.89
C LEU A 109 8.28 -23.61 -7.58
N THR A 110 8.07 -24.84 -7.15
CA THR A 110 6.75 -25.34 -6.78
C THR A 110 6.64 -25.61 -5.27
N ARG A 111 5.51 -25.25 -4.71
CA ARG A 111 5.19 -25.49 -3.29
C ARG A 111 4.60 -26.89 -3.07
N ASP A 112 4.01 -27.49 -4.08
CA ASP A 112 3.37 -28.78 -4.02
C ASP A 112 4.08 -29.80 -4.89
N GLN A 113 4.02 -31.08 -4.50
CA GLN A 113 4.61 -32.17 -5.27
C GLN A 113 3.94 -32.41 -6.64
N LEU A 114 2.76 -31.85 -6.84
CA LEU A 114 2.00 -31.98 -8.08
C LEU A 114 2.30 -30.87 -9.09
N GLY A 115 3.11 -29.87 -8.71
CA GLY A 115 3.49 -28.76 -9.58
C GLY A 115 2.36 -27.81 -9.97
N ARG A 116 1.25 -27.80 -9.22
CA ARG A 116 0.08 -26.95 -9.53
C ARG A 116 0.30 -25.50 -9.11
N VAL A 117 0.98 -25.31 -7.97
CA VAL A 117 1.23 -23.98 -7.40
C VAL A 117 2.69 -23.62 -7.65
N VAL A 118 2.92 -22.93 -8.76
CA VAL A 118 4.26 -22.53 -9.20
C VAL A 118 4.48 -21.06 -8.89
N PHE A 119 5.64 -20.76 -8.32
CA PHE A 119 6.11 -19.40 -8.09
C PHE A 119 7.38 -19.16 -8.89
N THR A 120 7.47 -18.02 -9.51
CA THR A 120 8.63 -17.60 -10.28
C THR A 120 9.39 -16.53 -9.51
N LEU A 121 10.71 -16.65 -9.42
CA LEU A 121 11.57 -15.63 -8.83
C LEU A 121 11.52 -14.37 -9.70
N ASP A 122 11.36 -13.23 -9.04
CA ASP A 122 11.31 -11.95 -9.73
C ASP A 122 12.68 -11.49 -10.20
N ASP A 123 13.75 -11.89 -9.48
CA ASP A 123 15.07 -11.31 -9.60
C ASP A 123 16.17 -12.36 -9.59
N ASP A 124 17.29 -12.04 -10.26
CA ASP A 124 18.54 -12.78 -10.12
C ASP A 124 19.04 -12.70 -8.68
N ILE A 125 19.60 -13.80 -8.19
CA ILE A 125 20.15 -13.85 -6.82
C ILE A 125 21.37 -14.77 -6.72
N THR A 126 22.41 -14.28 -6.05
CA THR A 126 23.54 -15.10 -5.62
C THR A 126 23.22 -15.76 -4.29
N VAL A 127 23.31 -17.08 -4.21
CA VAL A 127 23.12 -17.82 -2.96
C VAL A 127 24.45 -17.91 -2.23
N LEU A 128 24.67 -17.02 -1.28
CA LEU A 128 25.91 -16.94 -0.49
C LEU A 128 26.02 -18.12 0.49
N PRO A 129 27.24 -18.64 0.70
CA PRO A 129 27.51 -19.72 1.66
C PRO A 129 27.40 -19.20 3.09
N LEU A 130 26.44 -19.73 3.85
CA LEU A 130 26.22 -19.37 5.24
C LEU A 130 26.97 -20.32 6.19
N ALA A 131 27.49 -19.77 7.27
CA ALA A 131 28.05 -20.55 8.37
C ALA A 131 26.96 -21.35 9.08
N GLU A 132 27.19 -22.60 9.37
CA GLU A 132 26.27 -23.44 10.12
C GLU A 132 26.06 -22.85 11.54
N GLY A 133 24.79 -22.61 11.90
CA GLY A 133 24.46 -21.95 13.18
C GLY A 133 24.88 -20.48 13.28
N GLY A 134 25.36 -19.88 12.19
CA GLY A 134 25.77 -18.48 12.15
C GLY A 134 24.60 -17.51 12.28
N GLU A 135 24.82 -16.41 13.03
CA GLU A 135 23.83 -15.37 13.24
C GLU A 135 24.24 -14.07 12.57
N ILE A 136 23.25 -13.33 12.07
CA ILE A 136 23.47 -11.96 11.62
C ILE A 136 23.61 -11.07 12.84
N THR A 137 24.74 -10.37 12.95
CA THR A 137 24.92 -9.39 14.02
C THR A 137 24.45 -8.01 13.56
N VAL A 138 23.90 -7.23 14.50
CA VAL A 138 23.48 -5.85 14.23
C VAL A 138 24.05 -4.90 15.27
N TRP A 139 24.65 -3.83 14.78
CA TRP A 139 25.22 -2.77 15.59
C TRP A 139 24.61 -1.43 15.16
N THR A 140 24.06 -0.71 16.13
CA THR A 140 23.55 0.66 15.94
C THR A 140 24.33 1.62 16.85
N ASP A 141 23.77 2.04 17.97
CA ASP A 141 24.44 2.69 19.10
C ASP A 141 25.29 1.71 19.94
N ARG A 142 24.88 0.47 19.93
CA ARG A 142 25.50 -0.69 20.63
C ARG A 142 25.17 -1.99 19.90
N ASP A 143 25.67 -3.11 20.39
CA ASP A 143 25.26 -4.43 19.88
C ASP A 143 23.80 -4.71 20.23
N ARG A 144 22.98 -4.93 19.21
CA ARG A 144 21.55 -5.22 19.28
C ARG A 144 21.21 -6.64 18.78
N THR A 145 22.20 -7.49 18.59
CA THR A 145 22.04 -8.84 18.03
C THR A 145 21.04 -9.68 18.84
N ALA A 146 21.08 -9.60 20.17
CA ALA A 146 20.13 -10.30 21.03
C ALA A 146 18.68 -9.82 20.87
N ASP A 147 18.49 -8.53 20.63
CA ASP A 147 17.16 -7.95 20.40
C ASP A 147 16.61 -8.37 19.02
N LEU A 148 17.47 -8.40 17.99
CA LEU A 148 17.09 -8.90 16.66
C LEU A 148 16.69 -10.39 16.72
N ARG A 149 17.49 -11.22 17.40
CA ARG A 149 17.17 -12.65 17.61
C ARG A 149 15.82 -12.84 18.30
N ALA A 150 15.56 -12.04 19.31
CA ALA A 150 14.30 -12.07 20.05
C ALA A 150 13.13 -11.39 19.32
N ARG A 151 13.33 -10.85 18.11
CA ARG A 151 12.37 -10.10 17.31
C ARG A 151 11.70 -8.93 18.06
N ARG A 152 12.43 -8.27 18.95
CA ARG A 152 11.93 -7.15 19.76
C ARG A 152 11.84 -5.83 19.01
N GLY A 153 12.29 -5.81 17.74
CA GLY A 153 12.38 -4.59 16.92
C GLY A 153 13.57 -3.71 17.32
N VAL A 154 14.58 -3.69 16.47
CA VAL A 154 15.80 -2.89 16.65
C VAL A 154 15.63 -1.57 15.90
N ALA A 155 15.74 -0.44 16.59
CA ALA A 155 15.80 0.87 15.95
C ALA A 155 17.10 1.01 15.15
N LEU A 156 17.00 1.18 13.83
CA LEU A 156 18.16 1.17 12.93
C LEU A 156 18.82 2.53 12.81
N LEU A 157 18.04 3.57 12.67
CA LEU A 157 18.50 4.91 12.33
C LEU A 157 17.85 5.92 13.29
N ALA A 158 18.63 6.90 13.75
CA ALA A 158 18.11 7.90 14.67
C ALA A 158 17.22 8.94 13.97
N SER A 159 16.29 9.51 14.72
CA SER A 159 15.39 10.60 14.25
C SER A 159 15.74 11.96 14.87
N ASP A 160 16.73 12.03 15.76
CA ASP A 160 17.07 13.20 16.58
C ASP A 160 17.98 14.25 15.91
N GLY A 161 18.27 14.05 14.63
CA GLY A 161 19.11 14.98 13.86
C GLY A 161 20.60 14.66 13.84
N ALA A 162 21.05 13.62 14.52
CA ALA A 162 22.43 13.11 14.39
C ALA A 162 22.57 12.21 13.15
N PRO A 163 23.70 12.23 12.44
CA PRO A 163 24.01 11.24 11.41
C PRO A 163 23.87 9.84 12.00
N ALA A 164 23.08 9.01 11.38
CA ALA A 164 22.78 7.69 11.90
C ALA A 164 23.14 6.60 10.90
N GLY A 165 23.66 5.48 11.40
CA GLY A 165 23.99 4.32 10.59
C GLY A 165 23.75 3.03 11.36
N ALA A 166 23.32 2.00 10.65
CA ALA A 166 23.25 0.63 11.18
C ALA A 166 24.24 -0.25 10.42
N ARG A 167 24.92 -1.13 11.14
CA ARG A 167 25.90 -2.09 10.61
C ARG A 167 25.39 -3.49 10.86
N PHE A 168 25.46 -4.30 9.83
CA PHE A 168 25.10 -5.72 9.87
C PHE A 168 26.31 -6.54 9.45
N THR A 169 26.59 -7.65 10.14
CA THR A 169 27.59 -8.61 9.69
C THR A 169 26.88 -9.92 9.35
N LEU A 170 27.06 -10.35 8.12
CA LEU A 170 26.45 -11.59 7.60
C LEU A 170 27.35 -12.78 7.99
N PRO A 171 26.78 -13.91 8.42
CA PRO A 171 27.55 -15.09 8.82
C PRO A 171 27.97 -15.91 7.58
N LEU A 172 28.87 -15.35 6.76
CA LEU A 172 29.36 -16.00 5.55
C LEU A 172 30.61 -16.84 5.83
N THR A 173 30.86 -17.87 5.02
CA THR A 173 32.03 -18.76 5.10
C THR A 173 32.77 -18.80 3.78
N GLY A 174 34.09 -19.13 3.90
CA GLY A 174 34.95 -19.25 2.73
C GLY A 174 35.34 -17.89 2.13
N GLU A 175 35.98 -17.94 0.97
CA GLU A 175 36.38 -16.78 0.18
C GLU A 175 35.91 -16.97 -1.26
N HIS A 176 34.73 -16.49 -1.57
CA HIS A 176 34.09 -16.64 -2.87
C HIS A 176 33.67 -15.27 -3.40
N PRO A 177 33.88 -14.98 -4.67
CA PRO A 177 33.32 -13.80 -5.30
C PRO A 177 31.79 -13.92 -5.38
N ALA A 178 31.07 -12.81 -5.32
CA ALA A 178 29.64 -12.78 -5.61
C ALA A 178 29.44 -12.48 -7.10
N PRO A 179 28.98 -13.46 -7.89
CA PRO A 179 28.81 -13.29 -9.33
C PRO A 179 27.56 -12.47 -9.74
N GLY A 180 26.72 -12.14 -8.77
CA GLY A 180 25.48 -11.40 -9.00
C GLY A 180 24.96 -10.72 -7.72
N PRO A 181 23.71 -10.22 -7.75
CA PRO A 181 23.13 -9.46 -6.64
C PRO A 181 22.91 -10.32 -5.40
N ILE A 182 23.00 -9.67 -4.24
CA ILE A 182 22.73 -10.24 -2.90
C ILE A 182 21.37 -9.74 -2.46
N GLY A 183 20.45 -10.64 -2.12
CA GLY A 183 19.13 -10.32 -1.60
C GLY A 183 19.07 -10.32 -0.09
N LEU A 184 18.61 -9.24 0.50
CA LEU A 184 18.38 -9.07 1.94
C LEU A 184 16.91 -8.74 2.21
N LEU A 185 16.23 -9.50 3.06
CA LEU A 185 14.90 -9.17 3.55
C LEU A 185 15.02 -8.31 4.81
N PHE A 186 14.44 -7.13 4.77
CA PHE A 186 14.20 -6.28 5.93
C PHE A 186 12.72 -6.39 6.32
N GLU A 187 12.42 -7.11 7.40
CA GLU A 187 11.08 -7.15 7.98
C GLU A 187 11.03 -6.10 9.09
N LEU A 188 10.25 -5.07 8.86
CA LEU A 188 10.11 -3.93 9.76
C LEU A 188 8.86 -4.06 10.63
N ASP A 189 8.90 -3.41 11.78
CA ASP A 189 7.76 -3.25 12.68
C ASP A 189 6.86 -2.11 12.14
N ALA A 190 6.18 -2.41 11.04
CA ALA A 190 5.24 -1.50 10.37
C ALA A 190 3.80 -2.02 10.55
N PRO A 191 2.77 -1.19 10.33
CA PRO A 191 1.40 -1.67 10.22
C PRO A 191 1.35 -2.87 9.28
N ALA A 192 0.56 -3.88 9.63
CA ALA A 192 0.47 -5.13 8.89
C ALA A 192 0.09 -4.85 7.43
N ALA A 193 1.08 -4.83 6.55
CA ALA A 193 0.89 -4.74 5.12
C ALA A 193 1.04 -6.14 4.52
N SER A 194 0.25 -6.45 3.51
CA SER A 194 0.39 -7.67 2.72
C SER A 194 1.76 -7.71 2.04
N VAL A 195 2.34 -8.90 1.88
CA VAL A 195 3.60 -9.09 1.14
C VAL A 195 3.49 -8.56 -0.28
N ALA A 196 2.31 -8.61 -0.89
CA ALA A 196 2.06 -8.03 -2.20
C ALA A 196 2.39 -6.52 -2.26
N SER A 197 2.24 -5.80 -1.13
CA SER A 197 2.61 -4.38 -1.04
C SER A 197 4.12 -4.13 -0.87
N TRP A 198 4.91 -5.18 -0.63
CA TRP A 198 6.37 -5.07 -0.51
C TRP A 198 7.07 -5.10 -1.87
N LEU A 199 6.38 -5.62 -2.87
CA LEU A 199 6.93 -5.70 -4.21
C LEU A 199 6.89 -4.32 -4.87
N PRO A 200 7.88 -3.97 -5.69
CA PRO A 200 7.84 -2.76 -6.49
C PRO A 200 6.58 -2.79 -7.36
N THR A 201 5.74 -1.80 -7.22
CA THR A 201 4.63 -1.58 -8.14
C THR A 201 5.09 -0.56 -9.18
N ALA A 202 4.66 -0.69 -10.40
CA ALA A 202 4.99 0.23 -11.50
C ALA A 202 4.49 1.69 -11.28
N VAL A 203 3.95 1.99 -10.12
CA VAL A 203 3.43 3.30 -9.71
C VAL A 203 4.49 4.11 -8.95
N ASP A 204 5.77 3.91 -9.24
CA ASP A 204 6.86 4.66 -8.61
C ASP A 204 7.13 6.01 -9.31
N GLU A 205 6.09 6.74 -9.68
CA GLU A 205 6.22 8.17 -10.02
C GLU A 205 6.42 9.06 -8.78
N VAL A 206 6.32 8.46 -7.57
CA VAL A 206 6.53 9.16 -6.32
C VAL A 206 7.99 9.02 -5.90
N PRO A 207 8.77 10.11 -5.81
CA PRO A 207 10.17 10.02 -5.41
C PRO A 207 10.31 9.34 -4.04
N PRO A 208 11.31 8.47 -3.84
CA PRO A 208 11.51 7.77 -2.58
C PRO A 208 11.59 8.77 -1.42
N PRO A 209 10.87 8.54 -0.34
CA PRO A 209 10.76 9.53 0.75
C PRO A 209 12.03 9.64 1.61
N ALA A 210 12.99 8.73 1.49
CA ALA A 210 14.25 8.73 2.24
C ALA A 210 15.42 8.33 1.33
N GLU A 211 16.50 9.09 1.40
CA GLU A 211 17.74 8.76 0.73
C GLU A 211 18.63 7.94 1.66
N LEU A 212 18.91 6.70 1.29
CA LEU A 212 19.79 5.80 2.02
C LEU A 212 21.10 5.60 1.28
N THR A 213 22.19 5.60 2.02
CA THR A 213 23.49 5.21 1.49
C THR A 213 23.84 3.82 2.00
N TRP A 214 24.04 2.90 1.06
CA TRP A 214 24.41 1.52 1.34
C TRP A 214 25.87 1.29 1.00
N SER A 215 26.61 0.68 1.92
CA SER A 215 28.02 0.34 1.73
C SER A 215 28.34 -1.02 2.34
N TRP A 216 29.35 -1.67 1.78
CA TRP A 216 29.91 -2.88 2.34
C TRP A 216 31.12 -2.55 3.20
N PHE A 217 31.46 -3.41 4.15
CA PHE A 217 32.70 -3.31 4.92
C PHE A 217 33.23 -4.69 5.28
N ARG A 218 34.56 -4.76 5.48
CA ARG A 218 35.25 -5.93 5.95
C ARG A 218 35.56 -5.77 7.45
N PRO A 219 34.96 -6.58 8.33
CA PRO A 219 35.12 -6.41 9.77
C PRO A 219 36.58 -6.45 10.26
N ASP A 220 37.39 -7.32 9.64
CA ASP A 220 38.78 -7.58 10.10
C ASP A 220 39.75 -6.45 9.75
N SER A 221 39.58 -5.77 8.64
CA SER A 221 40.50 -4.77 8.11
C SER A 221 39.96 -3.34 8.10
N GLY A 222 38.68 -3.17 8.32
CA GLY A 222 38.02 -1.88 8.22
C GLY A 222 37.90 -1.34 6.78
N LEU A 223 38.27 -2.14 5.78
CA LEU A 223 38.05 -1.80 4.37
C LEU A 223 36.56 -1.66 4.10
N SER A 224 36.14 -0.64 3.36
CA SER A 224 34.74 -0.40 3.04
C SER A 224 34.61 0.31 1.71
N GLY A 225 33.45 0.18 1.09
CA GLY A 225 33.14 0.85 -0.18
C GLY A 225 31.65 0.83 -0.50
N PRO A 226 31.21 1.57 -1.51
CA PRO A 226 29.83 1.53 -1.95
C PRO A 226 29.52 0.23 -2.69
N PHE A 227 28.24 -0.15 -2.74
CA PHE A 227 27.71 -1.11 -3.72
C PHE A 227 27.59 -0.43 -5.09
N GLU A 228 27.77 -1.18 -6.19
CA GLU A 228 27.66 -0.63 -7.55
C GLU A 228 26.23 -0.15 -7.87
N LYS A 229 25.26 -0.92 -7.43
CA LYS A 229 23.82 -0.63 -7.57
C LYS A 229 23.08 -1.13 -6.34
N VAL A 230 22.05 -0.41 -5.92
CA VAL A 230 21.14 -0.82 -4.85
C VAL A 230 19.72 -0.68 -5.36
N GLU A 231 18.95 -1.73 -5.20
CA GLU A 231 17.52 -1.75 -5.51
C GLU A 231 16.74 -1.94 -4.21
N ASP A 232 16.14 -0.86 -3.75
CA ASP A 232 15.52 -0.80 -2.43
C ASP A 232 14.00 -1.02 -2.52
N GLY A 233 13.54 -2.25 -2.25
CA GLY A 233 12.13 -2.60 -2.12
C GLY A 233 11.48 -2.13 -0.81
N THR A 234 12.26 -1.53 0.11
CA THR A 234 11.73 -1.07 1.41
C THR A 234 11.19 0.37 1.38
N ALA A 235 11.28 1.04 0.23
CA ALA A 235 10.94 2.48 0.11
C ALA A 235 11.69 3.34 1.15
N GLY A 236 13.00 3.14 1.26
CA GLY A 236 13.82 3.83 2.25
C GLY A 236 13.54 3.37 3.68
N LEU A 237 13.46 2.08 3.95
CA LEU A 237 13.14 1.45 5.24
C LEU A 237 11.81 1.93 5.86
N ARG A 238 10.82 2.29 5.05
CA ARG A 238 9.47 2.67 5.52
C ARG A 238 8.50 1.50 5.57
N ARG A 239 8.76 0.46 4.79
CA ARG A 239 7.98 -0.79 4.74
C ARG A 239 8.93 -1.98 4.74
N SER A 240 8.42 -3.14 5.12
CA SER A 240 9.15 -4.39 4.91
C SER A 240 9.38 -4.62 3.41
N GLY A 241 10.51 -5.21 3.04
CA GLY A 241 10.83 -5.45 1.64
C GLY A 241 12.17 -6.11 1.44
N VAL A 242 12.48 -6.44 0.19
CA VAL A 242 13.77 -7.00 -0.21
C VAL A 242 14.64 -5.89 -0.77
N VAL A 243 15.85 -5.79 -0.24
CA VAL A 243 16.91 -4.91 -0.77
C VAL A 243 17.88 -5.79 -1.56
N ARG A 244 18.15 -5.44 -2.81
CA ARG A 244 19.15 -6.09 -3.67
C ARG A 244 20.39 -5.23 -3.74
N LEU A 245 21.51 -5.81 -3.34
CA LEU A 245 22.82 -5.16 -3.33
C LEU A 245 23.66 -5.77 -4.42
N HIS A 246 24.17 -4.95 -5.33
CA HIS A 246 25.10 -5.37 -6.38
C HIS A 246 26.54 -5.11 -5.92
N PRO A 247 27.30 -6.17 -5.55
CA PRO A 247 28.67 -6.03 -5.11
C PRO A 247 29.58 -5.52 -6.23
N PRO A 248 30.60 -4.68 -5.90
CA PRO A 248 31.60 -4.27 -6.89
C PRO A 248 32.53 -5.43 -7.28
N SER A 249 33.21 -5.26 -8.40
CA SER A 249 34.26 -6.20 -8.84
C SER A 249 35.35 -6.31 -7.76
N GLY A 250 35.66 -7.54 -7.32
CA GLY A 250 36.61 -7.82 -6.24
C GLY A 250 36.00 -7.97 -4.84
N TRP A 251 34.70 -7.77 -4.70
CA TRP A 251 33.99 -8.14 -3.48
C TRP A 251 33.99 -9.67 -3.30
N THR A 252 34.21 -10.12 -2.07
CA THR A 252 34.18 -11.55 -1.72
C THR A 252 33.37 -11.77 -0.44
N THR A 253 33.05 -13.02 -0.13
CA THR A 253 32.36 -13.40 1.11
C THR A 253 33.14 -13.09 2.40
N ARG A 254 34.34 -12.52 2.31
CA ARG A 254 35.08 -11.92 3.45
C ARG A 254 34.56 -10.51 3.77
N ASP A 255 33.94 -9.83 2.81
CA ASP A 255 33.37 -8.51 2.97
C ASP A 255 31.96 -8.63 3.57
N THR A 256 31.86 -9.27 4.72
CA THR A 256 30.62 -9.73 5.36
C THR A 256 29.76 -8.60 5.91
N GLY A 257 30.30 -7.40 5.98
CA GLY A 257 29.62 -6.24 6.55
C GLY A 257 28.75 -5.51 5.54
N VAL A 258 27.54 -5.15 5.95
CA VAL A 258 26.64 -4.24 5.24
C VAL A 258 26.31 -3.08 6.18
N MET A 259 26.43 -1.86 5.69
CA MET A 259 26.11 -0.65 6.43
C MET A 259 25.06 0.15 5.65
N VAL A 260 24.05 0.63 6.36
CA VAL A 260 23.08 1.61 5.86
C VAL A 260 23.17 2.87 6.69
N SER A 261 23.18 4.01 6.03
CA SER A 261 23.20 5.33 6.68
C SER A 261 22.28 6.31 5.98
N THR A 262 21.88 7.34 6.70
CA THR A 262 21.00 8.39 6.19
C THR A 262 21.44 9.73 6.77
N PRO A 263 21.15 10.84 6.08
CA PRO A 263 21.25 12.19 6.66
C PRO A 263 20.38 12.32 7.92
N ALA A 264 20.77 13.25 8.79
CA ALA A 264 20.04 13.55 10.01
C ALA A 264 18.58 13.94 9.75
N ALA A 265 17.68 13.62 10.69
CA ALA A 265 16.26 13.97 10.69
C ALA A 265 15.45 13.45 9.48
N THR A 266 15.82 12.29 8.94
CA THR A 266 15.17 11.67 7.78
C THR A 266 13.84 11.00 8.12
N TYR A 267 13.66 10.51 9.35
CA TYR A 267 12.47 9.77 9.77
C TYR A 267 11.73 10.47 10.90
N ALA A 268 10.41 10.35 10.87
CA ALA A 268 9.54 10.80 11.97
C ALA A 268 9.73 9.95 13.25
N ALA A 269 10.04 8.67 13.06
CA ALA A 269 10.46 7.74 14.09
C ALA A 269 11.45 6.74 13.47
N PRO A 270 12.43 6.22 14.23
CA PRO A 270 13.39 5.26 13.72
C PRO A 270 12.72 4.03 13.12
N PRO A 271 13.11 3.57 11.92
CA PRO A 271 12.64 2.30 11.40
C PRO A 271 13.09 1.15 12.30
N ARG A 272 12.18 0.26 12.64
CA ARG A 272 12.42 -0.83 13.59
C ARG A 272 12.51 -2.17 12.87
N LEU A 273 13.67 -2.80 12.90
CA LEU A 273 13.94 -4.08 12.28
C LEU A 273 13.52 -5.23 13.20
N ARG A 274 12.61 -6.09 12.75
CA ARG A 274 12.20 -7.31 13.44
C ARG A 274 12.98 -8.54 12.99
N ARG A 275 13.29 -8.62 11.70
CA ARG A 275 14.05 -9.73 11.12
C ARG A 275 14.86 -9.23 9.94
N LEU A 276 16.10 -9.71 9.85
CA LEU A 276 16.94 -9.62 8.67
C LEU A 276 17.25 -11.04 8.18
N ALA A 277 17.08 -11.27 6.90
CA ALA A 277 17.45 -12.54 6.27
C ALA A 277 18.23 -12.29 5.00
N VAL A 278 19.17 -13.18 4.71
CA VAL A 278 20.03 -13.17 3.53
C VAL A 278 19.63 -14.31 2.58
N ASN A 279 20.07 -14.24 1.33
CA ASN A 279 19.75 -15.20 0.27
C ASN A 279 18.25 -15.24 -0.03
N VAL A 280 17.63 -14.09 -0.12
CA VAL A 280 16.19 -13.98 -0.35
C VAL A 280 15.88 -13.29 -1.67
N SER A 281 14.86 -13.79 -2.34
CA SER A 281 14.25 -13.17 -3.52
C SER A 281 12.74 -13.12 -3.37
N ALA A 282 12.13 -12.10 -3.92
CA ALA A 282 10.68 -12.06 -4.09
C ALA A 282 10.27 -13.11 -5.12
N ALA A 283 9.09 -13.69 -4.95
CA ALA A 283 8.53 -14.66 -5.88
C ALA A 283 7.01 -14.46 -5.99
N ARG A 284 6.51 -14.59 -7.21
CA ARG A 284 5.08 -14.43 -7.51
C ARG A 284 4.49 -15.71 -8.11
N HIS A 285 3.22 -15.97 -7.79
CA HIS A 285 2.46 -17.08 -8.35
C HIS A 285 2.13 -16.82 -9.82
N LEU A 286 3.12 -17.04 -10.66
CA LEU A 286 3.00 -16.97 -12.12
C LEU A 286 4.00 -17.91 -12.76
N ARG A 287 3.80 -18.20 -14.05
CA ARG A 287 4.75 -18.92 -14.88
C ARG A 287 4.91 -18.21 -16.21
N ARG A 288 6.14 -18.07 -16.66
CA ARG A 288 6.48 -17.41 -17.94
C ARG A 288 6.55 -18.44 -19.04
N TYR A 289 6.08 -18.05 -20.21
CA TYR A 289 6.07 -18.84 -21.44
C TYR A 289 6.49 -17.95 -22.61
N THR A 290 7.03 -18.59 -23.64
CA THR A 290 7.33 -17.95 -24.91
C THR A 290 6.56 -18.70 -26.00
N ALA A 291 5.66 -18.01 -26.70
CA ALA A 291 5.05 -18.50 -27.93
C ALA A 291 5.84 -17.94 -29.11
N GLN A 292 6.14 -18.80 -30.08
CA GLN A 292 6.90 -18.43 -31.26
C GLN A 292 6.12 -18.74 -32.54
N GLY A 293 6.66 -18.33 -33.71
CA GLY A 293 6.01 -18.42 -34.99
C GLY A 293 5.32 -19.75 -35.32
N ALA A 294 5.91 -20.88 -34.93
CA ALA A 294 5.31 -22.21 -35.14
C ALA A 294 3.98 -22.39 -34.37
N ASP A 295 3.90 -21.90 -33.16
CA ASP A 295 2.70 -21.99 -32.29
C ASP A 295 1.58 -21.04 -32.72
N LEU A 296 1.95 -20.00 -33.48
CA LEU A 296 1.07 -18.94 -33.94
C LEU A 296 0.85 -18.91 -35.46
N ALA A 297 1.51 -19.80 -36.20
CA ALA A 297 1.60 -19.77 -37.67
C ALA A 297 0.22 -19.71 -38.35
N GLU A 298 -0.74 -20.52 -37.90
CA GLU A 298 -2.10 -20.53 -38.45
C GLU A 298 -2.82 -19.19 -38.28
N GLN A 299 -2.64 -18.55 -37.14
CA GLN A 299 -3.23 -17.24 -36.86
C GLN A 299 -2.57 -16.15 -37.70
N ILE A 300 -1.24 -16.20 -37.84
CA ILE A 300 -0.46 -15.22 -38.62
C ILE A 300 -0.83 -15.30 -40.10
N GLU A 301 -1.03 -16.48 -40.64
CA GLU A 301 -1.47 -16.69 -42.04
C GLU A 301 -2.86 -16.12 -42.31
N ALA A 302 -3.73 -16.09 -41.29
CA ALA A 302 -5.07 -15.49 -41.37
C ALA A 302 -5.03 -13.95 -41.40
N TRP A 303 -3.91 -13.30 -41.09
CA TRP A 303 -3.78 -11.84 -41.09
C TRP A 303 -3.85 -11.27 -42.51
N ARG A 304 -4.78 -10.34 -42.73
CA ARG A 304 -5.03 -9.74 -44.05
C ARG A 304 -4.89 -8.22 -44.03
N LYS A 305 -4.09 -7.65 -43.13
CA LYS A 305 -3.96 -6.19 -42.92
C LYS A 305 -5.30 -5.53 -42.54
N LEU A 306 -6.16 -6.27 -41.85
CA LEU A 306 -7.44 -5.77 -41.34
C LEU A 306 -7.26 -5.16 -39.94
N PRO A 307 -8.10 -4.22 -39.56
CA PRO A 307 -8.14 -3.70 -38.20
C PRO A 307 -8.48 -4.80 -37.18
N GLY A 308 -7.99 -4.66 -35.94
CA GLY A 308 -8.33 -5.57 -34.85
C GLY A 308 -7.70 -6.96 -34.96
N GLN A 309 -6.52 -7.06 -35.56
CA GLN A 309 -5.73 -8.30 -35.55
C GLN A 309 -5.45 -8.73 -34.12
N HIS A 310 -5.54 -10.02 -33.84
CA HIS A 310 -5.25 -10.56 -32.52
C HIS A 310 -4.52 -11.91 -32.60
N LEU A 311 -3.69 -12.18 -31.59
CA LEU A 311 -3.03 -13.45 -31.38
C LEU A 311 -3.55 -14.07 -30.09
N VAL A 312 -4.22 -15.21 -30.20
CA VAL A 312 -4.64 -16.01 -29.04
C VAL A 312 -3.46 -16.84 -28.55
N LEU A 313 -3.12 -16.69 -27.28
CA LEU A 313 -1.98 -17.37 -26.66
C LEU A 313 -2.42 -18.72 -26.07
N PRO A 314 -1.57 -19.76 -26.11
CA PRO A 314 -1.90 -21.07 -25.58
C PRO A 314 -2.21 -21.01 -24.07
N ASP A 315 -3.29 -21.68 -23.67
CA ASP A 315 -3.75 -21.81 -22.27
C ASP A 315 -3.94 -20.48 -21.51
N ALA A 316 -4.05 -19.35 -22.23
CA ALA A 316 -4.00 -18.01 -21.65
C ALA A 316 -5.37 -17.46 -21.23
N ALA A 317 -6.47 -18.01 -21.74
CA ALA A 317 -7.81 -17.49 -21.46
C ALA A 317 -8.13 -17.42 -19.95
N GLY A 318 -8.45 -16.21 -19.47
CA GLY A 318 -8.74 -15.93 -18.06
C GLY A 318 -7.54 -15.99 -17.10
N ARG A 319 -6.34 -16.35 -17.58
CA ARG A 319 -5.12 -16.51 -16.76
C ARG A 319 -3.96 -15.61 -17.21
N LEU A 320 -4.11 -14.89 -18.32
CA LEU A 320 -3.09 -14.01 -18.87
C LEU A 320 -2.90 -12.80 -17.95
N LEU A 321 -1.67 -12.60 -17.48
CA LEU A 321 -1.31 -11.46 -16.64
C LEU A 321 -0.65 -10.35 -17.46
N GLU A 322 0.38 -10.71 -18.22
CA GLU A 322 1.19 -9.80 -19.04
C GLU A 322 1.62 -10.50 -20.33
N ALA A 323 1.87 -9.73 -21.36
CA ALA A 323 2.45 -10.20 -22.60
C ALA A 323 3.37 -9.10 -23.17
N ALA A 324 4.54 -9.49 -23.63
CA ALA A 324 5.47 -8.67 -24.39
C ALA A 324 5.57 -9.23 -25.80
N VAL A 325 5.43 -8.38 -26.81
CA VAL A 325 5.37 -8.78 -28.21
C VAL A 325 6.58 -8.23 -28.96
N HIS A 326 7.31 -9.11 -29.59
CA HIS A 326 8.36 -8.79 -30.56
C HIS A 326 7.92 -9.24 -31.95
N LEU A 327 7.76 -8.29 -32.85
CA LEU A 327 7.20 -8.54 -34.17
C LEU A 327 7.95 -7.71 -35.21
N ALA A 328 8.37 -8.35 -36.32
CA ALA A 328 9.13 -7.74 -37.42
C ALA A 328 10.43 -7.04 -36.95
N GLY A 329 11.13 -7.65 -35.98
CA GLY A 329 12.37 -7.11 -35.41
C GLY A 329 12.20 -5.92 -34.50
N GLU A 330 10.98 -5.61 -34.05
CA GLU A 330 10.64 -4.45 -33.26
C GLU A 330 9.78 -4.85 -32.06
N ASP A 331 10.01 -4.20 -30.90
CA ASP A 331 9.19 -4.35 -29.71
C ASP A 331 7.90 -3.54 -29.83
N TRP A 332 6.82 -4.11 -29.33
CA TRP A 332 5.50 -3.48 -29.27
C TRP A 332 5.12 -3.20 -27.81
N ASP A 333 4.77 -1.95 -27.52
CA ASP A 333 4.48 -1.52 -26.17
C ASP A 333 3.07 -1.89 -25.72
N PRO A 334 2.88 -2.47 -24.53
CA PRO A 334 1.56 -2.74 -23.99
C PRO A 334 0.88 -1.43 -23.56
N VAL A 335 -0.37 -1.26 -23.99
CA VAL A 335 -1.20 -0.09 -23.60
C VAL A 335 -2.49 -0.55 -22.92
N PRO A 336 -3.03 0.25 -21.99
CA PRO A 336 -4.31 -0.07 -21.33
C PRO A 336 -5.50 0.05 -22.28
N ASP A 337 -5.41 0.96 -23.27
CA ASP A 337 -6.38 1.16 -24.35
C ASP A 337 -5.71 1.90 -25.52
N PHE A 338 -6.42 1.98 -26.65
CA PHE A 338 -5.92 2.65 -27.87
C PHE A 338 -6.35 4.12 -27.99
N THR A 339 -6.96 4.73 -26.98
CA THR A 339 -7.63 6.04 -27.08
C THR A 339 -6.71 7.17 -27.52
N PHE A 340 -5.44 7.13 -27.15
CA PHE A 340 -4.46 8.20 -27.41
C PHE A 340 -3.34 7.78 -28.38
N GLY A 341 -3.46 6.61 -29.01
CA GLY A 341 -2.47 6.10 -29.94
C GLY A 341 -2.48 6.85 -31.27
N ALA A 342 -1.33 6.98 -31.91
CA ALA A 342 -1.19 7.43 -33.29
C ALA A 342 -1.21 6.23 -34.27
N PRO A 343 -1.53 6.46 -35.57
CA PRO A 343 -1.58 5.40 -36.57
C PRO A 343 -0.26 4.62 -36.77
N THR A 344 0.86 5.19 -36.34
CA THR A 344 2.21 4.63 -36.46
C THR A 344 2.71 3.94 -35.23
N ASP A 345 2.00 4.09 -34.09
CA ASP A 345 2.46 3.59 -32.80
C ASP A 345 2.39 2.06 -32.75
N ARG A 346 3.48 1.45 -32.31
CA ARG A 346 3.60 0.02 -32.12
C ARG A 346 3.10 -0.35 -30.75
N VAL A 347 1.81 -0.46 -30.65
CA VAL A 347 1.14 -0.71 -29.38
C VAL A 347 0.21 -1.92 -29.48
N HIS A 348 0.08 -2.63 -28.37
CA HIS A 348 -0.85 -3.74 -28.25
C HIS A 348 -1.62 -3.69 -26.94
N LEU A 349 -2.80 -4.27 -26.93
CA LEU A 349 -3.64 -4.44 -25.75
C LEU A 349 -3.64 -5.91 -25.33
N VAL A 350 -3.55 -6.16 -24.04
CA VAL A 350 -3.64 -7.52 -23.49
C VAL A 350 -5.09 -7.83 -23.14
N ASP A 351 -5.74 -8.67 -23.94
CA ASP A 351 -7.08 -9.19 -23.62
C ASP A 351 -6.94 -10.41 -22.71
N ARG A 352 -7.16 -10.19 -21.43
CA ARG A 352 -7.02 -11.21 -20.39
C ARG A 352 -8.19 -12.19 -20.36
N THR A 353 -9.33 -11.81 -20.89
CA THR A 353 -10.53 -12.66 -20.92
C THR A 353 -10.35 -13.74 -21.99
N GLU A 354 -9.95 -13.35 -23.18
CA GLU A 354 -9.72 -14.26 -24.29
C GLU A 354 -8.32 -14.88 -24.26
N GLY A 355 -7.40 -14.34 -23.45
CA GLY A 355 -6.01 -14.77 -23.43
C GLY A 355 -5.27 -14.38 -24.69
N ALA A 356 -5.52 -13.20 -25.21
CA ALA A 356 -5.03 -12.75 -26.49
C ALA A 356 -4.30 -11.41 -26.42
N VAL A 357 -3.45 -11.15 -27.40
CA VAL A 357 -2.87 -9.85 -27.70
C VAL A 357 -3.64 -9.24 -28.86
N VAL A 358 -4.15 -8.01 -28.70
CA VAL A 358 -4.92 -7.28 -29.69
C VAL A 358 -4.11 -6.10 -30.20
N PHE A 359 -4.07 -5.91 -31.52
CA PHE A 359 -3.34 -4.83 -32.17
C PHE A 359 -4.24 -3.69 -32.60
N GLY A 360 -3.65 -2.53 -32.93
CA GLY A 360 -4.35 -1.34 -33.37
C GLY A 360 -5.13 -1.49 -34.67
N ASP A 361 -5.97 -0.52 -34.94
CA ASP A 361 -6.87 -0.47 -36.10
C ASP A 361 -6.32 0.36 -37.28
N GLY A 362 -5.12 0.90 -37.16
CA GLY A 362 -4.50 1.80 -38.14
C GLY A 362 -4.89 3.27 -37.98
N LEU A 363 -5.77 3.60 -37.02
CA LEU A 363 -6.10 4.96 -36.62
C LEU A 363 -5.51 5.31 -35.24
N THR A 364 -5.63 4.37 -34.31
CA THR A 364 -5.21 4.52 -32.91
C THR A 364 -4.16 3.48 -32.49
N GLY A 365 -3.37 3.04 -33.43
CA GLY A 365 -2.30 2.05 -33.29
C GLY A 365 -2.04 1.39 -34.64
N ARG A 366 -0.80 1.01 -34.86
CA ARG A 366 -0.37 0.40 -36.13
C ARG A 366 -1.00 -0.98 -36.35
N ILE A 367 -1.44 -1.26 -37.58
CA ILE A 367 -1.81 -2.63 -37.98
C ILE A 367 -0.53 -3.41 -38.23
N PRO A 368 -0.29 -4.55 -37.58
CA PRO A 368 0.88 -5.36 -37.80
C PRO A 368 0.86 -6.01 -39.19
N LEU A 369 2.06 -6.23 -39.73
CA LEU A 369 2.22 -7.06 -40.92
C LEU A 369 2.42 -8.52 -40.50
N PRO A 370 1.92 -9.49 -41.27
CA PRO A 370 2.20 -10.90 -41.01
C PRO A 370 3.71 -11.15 -40.94
N ASP A 371 4.14 -11.78 -39.85
CA ASP A 371 5.55 -12.15 -39.66
C ASP A 371 5.62 -13.55 -39.02
N PRO A 372 6.23 -14.52 -39.68
CA PRO A 372 6.40 -15.87 -39.13
C PRO A 372 7.36 -15.92 -37.94
N ASP A 373 8.22 -14.89 -37.78
CA ASP A 373 9.21 -14.81 -36.69
C ASP A 373 8.70 -14.05 -35.46
N VAL A 374 7.37 -13.91 -35.33
CA VAL A 374 6.77 -13.29 -34.13
C VAL A 374 7.12 -14.09 -32.89
N VAL A 375 7.50 -13.36 -31.83
CA VAL A 375 7.76 -13.91 -30.51
C VAL A 375 6.87 -13.17 -29.49
N VAL A 376 6.18 -13.93 -28.67
CA VAL A 376 5.37 -13.39 -27.58
C VAL A 376 5.80 -14.05 -26.27
N ASP A 377 6.44 -13.25 -25.41
CA ASP A 377 6.72 -13.65 -24.04
C ASP A 377 5.52 -13.27 -23.15
N TYR A 378 4.95 -14.24 -22.47
CA TYR A 378 3.75 -14.00 -21.66
C TYR A 378 3.79 -14.75 -20.34
N ALA A 379 3.04 -14.22 -19.37
CA ALA A 379 2.93 -14.81 -18.04
C ALA A 379 1.49 -15.23 -17.74
N LEU A 380 1.35 -16.47 -17.26
CA LEU A 380 0.10 -17.04 -16.81
C LEU A 380 0.14 -17.25 -15.30
N GLY A 381 -0.94 -16.98 -14.61
CA GLY A 381 -1.03 -17.19 -13.17
C GLY A 381 -2.09 -16.33 -12.51
N GLY A 382 -1.78 -15.88 -11.29
CA GLY A 382 -2.72 -15.11 -10.49
C GLY A 382 -3.73 -15.99 -9.75
N GLY A 383 -4.70 -15.35 -9.12
CA GLY A 383 -5.75 -16.03 -8.38
C GLY A 383 -5.38 -16.41 -6.95
N ARG A 384 -6.40 -16.85 -6.21
CA ARG A 384 -6.29 -17.22 -4.79
C ARG A 384 -5.51 -18.51 -4.56
N GLU A 385 -5.33 -19.33 -5.58
CA GLU A 385 -4.62 -20.62 -5.49
C GLU A 385 -3.18 -20.46 -4.99
N GLY A 386 -2.54 -19.33 -5.33
CA GLY A 386 -1.21 -19.00 -4.85
C GLY A 386 -1.12 -18.73 -3.35
N ASN A 387 -2.22 -18.32 -2.70
CA ASN A 387 -2.19 -18.00 -1.28
C ASN A 387 -1.89 -19.24 -0.42
N GLY A 388 -1.08 -19.07 0.64
CA GLY A 388 -0.77 -20.20 1.51
C GLY A 388 0.20 -19.88 2.64
N GLY A 389 0.36 -20.85 3.54
CA GLY A 389 1.19 -20.75 4.73
C GLY A 389 2.70 -20.85 4.46
N LEU A 390 3.46 -20.90 5.56
CA LEU A 390 4.90 -21.17 5.54
C LEU A 390 5.18 -22.64 5.24
N THR A 391 6.20 -22.93 4.45
CA THR A 391 6.68 -24.30 4.18
C THR A 391 8.17 -24.30 3.81
N ASP A 392 8.85 -25.37 4.12
CA ASP A 392 10.24 -25.62 3.74
C ASP A 392 10.36 -26.62 2.57
N ASN A 393 9.23 -27.03 1.99
CA ASN A 393 9.15 -28.07 0.96
C ASN A 393 9.07 -27.51 -0.46
N TRP A 394 9.73 -26.41 -0.72
CA TRP A 394 9.82 -25.86 -2.08
C TRP A 394 10.80 -26.67 -2.90
N THR A 395 10.41 -27.04 -4.10
CA THR A 395 11.24 -27.79 -5.06
C THR A 395 11.29 -27.08 -6.40
N ALA A 396 12.37 -27.31 -7.15
CA ALA A 396 12.44 -26.82 -8.53
C ALA A 396 11.29 -27.39 -9.36
N ALA A 397 10.68 -26.56 -10.20
CA ALA A 397 9.66 -27.03 -11.14
C ALA A 397 10.29 -27.96 -12.20
N PRO A 398 9.51 -28.85 -12.84
CA PRO A 398 10.06 -29.88 -13.75
C PRO A 398 10.97 -29.37 -14.87
N ASP A 399 10.73 -28.14 -15.34
CA ASP A 399 11.47 -27.53 -16.47
C ASP A 399 12.64 -26.65 -15.99
N THR A 400 12.97 -26.68 -14.70
CA THR A 400 14.08 -25.92 -14.15
C THR A 400 15.42 -26.60 -14.49
N PRO A 401 16.47 -25.86 -14.88
CA PRO A 401 17.79 -26.41 -15.16
C PRO A 401 18.29 -27.33 -14.05
N ALA A 402 18.93 -28.46 -14.42
CA ALA A 402 19.34 -29.50 -13.47
C ALA A 402 20.40 -29.03 -12.45
N ASP A 403 21.20 -28.05 -12.76
CA ASP A 403 22.20 -27.44 -11.89
C ASP A 403 21.56 -26.71 -10.69
N LEU A 404 20.32 -26.26 -10.82
CA LEU A 404 19.54 -25.65 -9.73
C LEU A 404 18.93 -26.68 -8.76
N GLY A 405 19.02 -27.97 -9.04
CA GLY A 405 18.59 -29.05 -8.13
C GLY A 405 19.35 -29.11 -6.81
N ALA A 406 20.52 -28.46 -6.72
CA ALA A 406 21.31 -28.32 -5.49
C ALA A 406 20.79 -27.27 -4.51
N ILE A 407 19.69 -26.55 -4.84
CA ILE A 407 19.12 -25.49 -4.03
C ILE A 407 17.95 -26.03 -3.22
N ALA A 408 17.88 -25.64 -1.96
CA ALA A 408 16.69 -25.76 -1.13
C ALA A 408 16.06 -24.37 -0.95
N ALA A 409 14.73 -24.33 -0.90
CA ALA A 409 14.00 -23.10 -0.72
C ALA A 409 12.96 -23.20 0.39
N SER A 410 12.76 -22.12 1.12
CA SER A 410 11.73 -21.96 2.14
C SER A 410 11.12 -20.57 2.04
N ASN A 411 9.83 -20.41 2.32
CA ASN A 411 9.25 -19.08 2.38
C ASN A 411 9.31 -18.51 3.79
N LEU A 412 9.83 -17.30 3.92
CA LEU A 412 9.98 -16.60 5.21
C LEU A 412 8.69 -15.91 5.65
N VAL A 413 7.81 -15.59 4.71
CA VAL A 413 6.52 -14.95 4.90
C VAL A 413 5.44 -15.74 4.16
N ARG A 414 4.20 -15.63 4.62
CA ARG A 414 3.07 -16.32 3.96
C ARG A 414 2.94 -15.82 2.53
N ALA A 415 2.57 -16.72 1.62
CA ALA A 415 2.18 -16.33 0.28
C ALA A 415 0.76 -15.75 0.33
N GLU A 416 0.59 -14.49 -0.04
CA GLU A 416 -0.68 -13.77 0.07
C GLU A 416 -0.83 -12.70 -1.01
N GLY A 417 -2.01 -12.07 -1.04
CA GLY A 417 -2.32 -11.03 -2.03
C GLY A 417 -2.87 -11.57 -3.35
N GLY A 418 -2.90 -12.90 -3.54
CA GLY A 418 -3.50 -13.51 -4.73
C GLY A 418 -5.01 -13.28 -4.77
N GLN A 419 -5.51 -12.78 -5.89
CA GLN A 419 -6.93 -12.48 -6.13
C GLN A 419 -7.36 -13.01 -7.49
N ASP A 420 -8.56 -13.56 -7.54
CA ASP A 420 -9.17 -13.98 -8.80
C ASP A 420 -9.55 -12.75 -9.65
N PRO A 421 -9.73 -12.88 -10.96
CA PRO A 421 -10.17 -11.78 -11.80
C PRO A 421 -11.46 -11.16 -11.26
N GLU A 422 -11.54 -9.84 -11.29
CA GLU A 422 -12.73 -9.13 -10.83
C GLU A 422 -13.90 -9.39 -11.80
N THR A 423 -15.07 -9.72 -11.27
CA THR A 423 -16.27 -9.85 -12.09
C THR A 423 -16.74 -8.46 -12.57
N VAL A 424 -17.40 -8.41 -13.72
CA VAL A 424 -17.97 -7.14 -14.25
C VAL A 424 -18.94 -6.49 -13.26
N THR A 425 -19.69 -7.32 -12.53
CA THR A 425 -20.59 -6.81 -11.47
C THR A 425 -19.82 -6.15 -10.33
N ALA A 426 -18.71 -6.73 -9.88
CA ALA A 426 -17.86 -6.14 -8.84
C ALA A 426 -17.19 -4.86 -9.34
N ALA A 427 -16.69 -4.84 -10.58
CA ALA A 427 -16.13 -3.65 -11.22
C ALA A 427 -17.14 -2.50 -11.29
N ARG A 428 -18.39 -2.79 -11.63
CA ARG A 428 -19.48 -1.80 -11.64
C ARG A 428 -19.75 -1.24 -10.23
N GLN A 429 -19.74 -2.10 -9.21
CA GLN A 429 -19.91 -1.66 -7.81
C GLN A 429 -18.76 -0.78 -7.34
N ARG A 430 -17.51 -1.17 -7.65
CA ARG A 430 -16.31 -0.39 -7.35
C ARG A 430 -16.35 0.96 -8.07
N ALA A 431 -16.69 0.97 -9.35
CA ALA A 431 -16.82 2.19 -10.14
C ALA A 431 -17.87 3.14 -9.56
N ALA A 432 -19.01 2.61 -9.11
CA ALA A 432 -20.03 3.43 -8.43
C ALA A 432 -19.51 4.03 -7.12
N ALA A 433 -18.67 3.29 -6.37
CA ALA A 433 -18.03 3.80 -5.15
C ALA A 433 -16.97 4.87 -5.48
N SER A 434 -16.15 4.66 -6.52
CA SER A 434 -15.10 5.62 -6.90
C SER A 434 -15.63 6.97 -7.40
N LEU A 435 -16.87 7.02 -7.92
CA LEU A 435 -17.52 8.29 -8.25
C LEU A 435 -17.79 9.19 -7.03
N GLY A 436 -17.79 8.59 -5.82
CA GLY A 436 -17.89 9.32 -4.56
C GLY A 436 -16.54 9.65 -3.93
N GLU A 437 -15.42 9.23 -4.52
CA GLU A 437 -14.09 9.53 -3.98
C GLU A 437 -13.69 10.99 -4.25
N VAL A 438 -13.00 11.56 -3.27
CA VAL A 438 -12.48 12.93 -3.37
C VAL A 438 -11.28 12.94 -4.31
N THR A 439 -11.46 13.50 -5.50
CA THR A 439 -10.40 13.66 -6.51
C THR A 439 -9.91 15.10 -6.63
N ARG A 440 -10.67 16.07 -6.10
CA ARG A 440 -10.35 17.50 -6.10
C ARG A 440 -10.48 18.06 -4.69
N ALA A 441 -9.54 18.92 -4.32
CA ALA A 441 -9.53 19.58 -3.03
C ALA A 441 -10.22 20.95 -3.13
N VAL A 442 -11.42 21.06 -2.56
CA VAL A 442 -12.24 22.28 -2.53
C VAL A 442 -12.51 22.70 -1.09
N THR A 443 -12.90 21.75 -0.24
CA THR A 443 -13.18 21.97 1.18
C THR A 443 -11.98 21.58 2.05
N ALA A 444 -11.96 22.01 3.31
CA ALA A 444 -10.93 21.59 4.26
C ALA A 444 -10.88 20.06 4.40
N ASP A 445 -12.04 19.41 4.42
CA ASP A 445 -12.14 17.95 4.55
C ASP A 445 -11.60 17.22 3.32
N ASP A 446 -11.70 17.79 2.10
CA ASP A 446 -11.10 17.22 0.91
C ASP A 446 -9.56 17.22 1.03
N PHE A 447 -8.97 18.33 1.46
CA PHE A 447 -7.52 18.40 1.71
C PHE A 447 -7.07 17.39 2.76
N VAL A 448 -7.82 17.25 3.85
CA VAL A 448 -7.53 16.26 4.91
C VAL A 448 -7.62 14.84 4.36
N THR A 449 -8.66 14.53 3.60
CA THR A 449 -8.88 13.20 3.02
C THR A 449 -7.76 12.84 2.04
N LEU A 450 -7.42 13.73 1.12
CA LEU A 450 -6.36 13.52 0.15
C LEU A 450 -4.98 13.38 0.81
N ALA A 451 -4.68 14.20 1.83
CA ALA A 451 -3.43 14.10 2.58
C ALA A 451 -3.31 12.75 3.30
N ARG A 452 -4.39 12.27 3.93
CA ARG A 452 -4.41 10.98 4.66
C ARG A 452 -4.35 9.76 3.76
N THR A 453 -4.90 9.87 2.55
CA THR A 453 -4.95 8.77 1.57
C THR A 453 -3.81 8.83 0.55
N THR A 454 -2.80 9.68 0.77
CA THR A 454 -1.64 9.80 -0.14
C THR A 454 -0.88 8.49 -0.20
N PRO A 455 -0.71 7.88 -1.40
CA PRO A 455 0.05 6.65 -1.56
C PRO A 455 1.52 6.79 -1.17
N GLY A 456 2.14 5.71 -0.71
CA GLY A 456 3.58 5.66 -0.42
C GLY A 456 4.02 6.30 0.89
N VAL A 457 3.13 7.00 1.59
CA VAL A 457 3.40 7.61 2.91
C VAL A 457 2.29 7.27 3.90
N ALA A 458 2.63 7.28 5.20
CA ALA A 458 1.70 6.98 6.27
C ALA A 458 1.37 8.26 7.07
N VAL A 459 0.28 8.93 6.70
CA VAL A 459 -0.25 10.09 7.40
C VAL A 459 -1.38 9.61 8.33
N ALA A 460 -1.16 9.69 9.64
CA ALA A 460 -2.17 9.29 10.62
C ALA A 460 -3.28 10.35 10.76
N ARG A 461 -2.88 11.62 10.86
CA ARG A 461 -3.81 12.74 11.00
C ARG A 461 -3.41 13.90 10.09
N ALA A 462 -4.40 14.64 9.64
CA ALA A 462 -4.21 15.87 8.90
C ALA A 462 -5.22 16.92 9.37
N TYR A 463 -4.85 18.18 9.22
CA TYR A 463 -5.71 19.33 9.49
C TYR A 463 -5.46 20.40 8.43
N ALA A 464 -6.51 20.90 7.79
CA ALA A 464 -6.41 21.94 6.77
C ALA A 464 -6.92 23.28 7.30
N SER A 465 -6.06 24.27 7.32
CA SER A 465 -6.36 25.65 7.73
C SER A 465 -6.56 26.51 6.48
N LEU A 466 -7.80 26.88 6.20
CA LEU A 466 -8.15 27.74 5.07
C LEU A 466 -7.81 29.20 5.36
N GLY A 467 -7.09 29.82 4.44
CA GLY A 467 -6.62 31.22 4.59
C GLY A 467 -5.31 31.37 5.36
N GLU A 468 -4.70 30.28 5.83
CA GLU A 468 -3.38 30.30 6.43
C GLU A 468 -2.29 30.21 5.37
N HIS A 469 -1.39 31.18 5.35
CA HIS A 469 -0.27 31.22 4.41
C HIS A 469 1.06 31.04 5.14
N ALA A 470 1.91 30.20 4.58
CA ALA A 470 3.19 29.84 5.17
C ALA A 470 4.14 30.99 5.48
N GLY A 471 4.11 32.05 4.69
CA GLY A 471 4.95 33.24 4.85
C GLY A 471 4.30 34.42 5.60
N PHE A 472 2.99 34.34 5.88
CA PHE A 472 2.23 35.45 6.50
C PHE A 472 1.42 34.94 7.69
N ALA A 473 2.11 34.55 8.76
CA ALA A 473 1.55 33.83 9.90
C ALA A 473 0.40 34.55 10.65
N CYS A 474 0.27 35.88 10.51
CA CYS A 474 -0.75 36.66 11.22
C CYS A 474 -1.87 37.20 10.31
N HIS A 475 -1.88 36.83 9.03
CA HIS A 475 -2.84 37.34 8.07
C HIS A 475 -3.60 36.20 7.40
N ARG A 476 -4.91 36.38 7.23
CA ARG A 476 -5.69 35.48 6.37
C ARG A 476 -5.49 35.89 4.90
N VAL A 477 -4.96 34.98 4.12
CA VAL A 477 -4.72 35.14 2.68
C VAL A 477 -5.77 34.35 1.90
N PRO A 478 -6.67 35.00 1.16
CA PRO A 478 -7.66 34.30 0.37
C PRO A 478 -7.00 33.35 -0.64
N GLY A 479 -7.48 32.12 -0.75
CA GLY A 479 -6.93 31.09 -1.63
C GLY A 479 -5.72 30.35 -1.09
N ALA A 480 -5.12 30.76 0.02
CA ALA A 480 -4.08 30.00 0.69
C ALA A 480 -4.68 28.89 1.57
N VAL A 481 -4.07 27.73 1.57
CA VAL A 481 -4.43 26.59 2.42
C VAL A 481 -3.15 25.99 2.99
N THR A 482 -3.06 25.93 4.31
CA THR A 482 -1.97 25.20 4.97
C THR A 482 -2.52 23.88 5.54
N VAL A 483 -1.92 22.77 5.11
CA VAL A 483 -2.28 21.42 5.57
C VAL A 483 -1.19 20.95 6.53
N HIS A 484 -1.59 20.76 7.79
CA HIS A 484 -0.74 20.23 8.86
C HIS A 484 -0.92 18.71 8.91
N ILE A 485 0.18 17.94 8.81
CA ILE A 485 0.14 16.49 8.83
C ILE A 485 0.93 15.91 9.99
N VAL A 486 0.36 14.89 10.64
CA VAL A 486 1.02 14.09 11.67
C VAL A 486 1.31 12.71 11.07
N PRO A 487 2.58 12.29 11.00
CA PRO A 487 2.92 10.97 10.46
C PRO A 487 2.44 9.85 11.38
N SER A 488 2.18 8.69 10.79
CA SER A 488 1.86 7.48 11.56
C SER A 488 3.11 6.97 12.26
N VAL A 489 3.05 6.89 13.58
CA VAL A 489 4.08 6.27 14.42
C VAL A 489 3.40 5.35 15.42
N GLN A 490 4.12 4.30 15.84
CA GLN A 490 3.56 3.31 16.74
C GLN A 490 3.27 3.91 18.14
N ARG A 491 2.10 3.59 18.71
CA ARG A 491 1.60 4.10 19.98
C ARG A 491 1.21 3.00 20.98
N THR A 492 1.71 1.79 20.79
CA THR A 492 1.40 0.65 21.66
C THR A 492 2.04 0.76 23.05
N ASP A 493 3.18 1.43 23.14
CA ASP A 493 3.90 1.61 24.41
C ASP A 493 4.49 3.04 24.45
N LEU A 494 3.88 3.90 25.24
CA LEU A 494 4.27 5.31 25.40
C LEU A 494 5.40 5.52 26.41
N ASP A 495 5.75 4.50 27.18
CA ASP A 495 6.82 4.55 28.20
C ASP A 495 8.14 3.96 27.70
N ARG A 496 8.21 3.60 26.42
CA ARG A 496 9.45 3.09 25.80
C ARG A 496 10.53 4.16 25.74
N GLU A 497 11.79 3.70 25.81
CA GLU A 497 12.98 4.56 25.71
C GLU A 497 13.06 5.34 24.37
N ASP A 498 12.51 4.76 23.30
CA ASP A 498 12.50 5.34 21.95
C ASP A 498 11.15 5.98 21.55
N PHE A 499 10.32 6.34 22.53
CA PHE A 499 9.05 7.00 22.30
C PHE A 499 9.24 8.41 21.75
N VAL A 500 8.60 8.70 20.62
CA VAL A 500 8.61 10.03 19.98
C VAL A 500 7.34 10.79 20.37
N ALA A 501 7.44 11.68 21.35
CA ALA A 501 6.30 12.45 21.86
C ALA A 501 5.72 13.42 20.80
N ALA A 502 6.58 14.02 19.98
CA ALA A 502 6.23 15.02 18.96
C ALA A 502 6.59 14.48 17.55
N PRO A 503 5.78 13.59 16.96
CA PRO A 503 6.11 13.02 15.65
C PRO A 503 6.03 14.08 14.55
N ARG A 504 7.16 14.38 13.93
CA ARG A 504 7.27 15.33 12.84
C ARG A 504 7.36 14.59 11.51
N PRO A 505 6.60 15.04 10.48
CA PRO A 505 6.76 14.45 9.16
C PRO A 505 8.15 14.75 8.62
N ASP A 506 8.77 13.76 8.00
CA ASP A 506 10.05 13.93 7.33
C ASP A 506 9.91 14.69 5.99
N PRO A 507 11.00 15.25 5.46
CA PRO A 507 10.96 16.03 4.23
C PRO A 507 10.38 15.28 3.02
N GLY A 508 10.61 13.96 2.93
CA GLY A 508 10.07 13.12 1.87
C GLY A 508 8.54 13.02 1.95
N THR A 509 8.01 12.73 3.12
CA THR A 509 6.56 12.69 3.37
C THR A 509 5.91 14.04 3.01
N LEU A 510 6.52 15.17 3.41
CA LEU A 510 6.00 16.49 3.08
C LEU A 510 5.95 16.72 1.56
N ARG A 511 6.99 16.33 0.82
CA ARG A 511 7.05 16.49 -0.65
C ARG A 511 5.98 15.65 -1.35
N VAL A 512 5.82 14.40 -0.94
CA VAL A 512 4.84 13.48 -1.56
C VAL A 512 3.41 13.95 -1.34
N VAL A 513 3.07 14.36 -0.12
CA VAL A 513 1.74 14.91 0.18
C VAL A 513 1.52 16.24 -0.56
N ALA A 514 2.53 17.10 -0.63
CA ALA A 514 2.44 18.37 -1.36
C ALA A 514 2.19 18.14 -2.86
N ALA A 515 2.91 17.20 -3.49
CA ALA A 515 2.71 16.86 -4.90
C ALA A 515 1.27 16.35 -5.14
N ARG A 516 0.78 15.45 -4.29
CA ARG A 516 -0.61 14.94 -4.37
C ARG A 516 -1.65 16.05 -4.26
N LEU A 517 -1.47 16.98 -3.34
CA LEU A 517 -2.39 18.09 -3.14
C LEU A 517 -2.29 19.13 -4.25
N ASP A 518 -1.11 19.33 -4.83
CA ASP A 518 -0.89 20.26 -5.96
C ASP A 518 -1.65 19.80 -7.21
N GLU A 519 -1.71 18.49 -7.49
CA GLU A 519 -2.51 17.93 -8.57
C GLU A 519 -4.02 18.07 -8.34
N ALA A 520 -4.45 18.04 -7.08
CA ALA A 520 -5.86 18.04 -6.71
C ALA A 520 -6.44 19.44 -6.45
N ARG A 521 -5.62 20.45 -6.15
CA ARG A 521 -6.06 21.81 -5.80
C ARG A 521 -6.75 22.53 -6.96
N LEU A 522 -7.51 23.55 -6.65
CA LEU A 522 -8.03 24.51 -7.63
C LEU A 522 -6.89 25.40 -8.14
N LEU A 523 -6.99 25.86 -9.40
CA LEU A 523 -5.98 26.72 -10.03
C LEU A 523 -5.68 28.02 -9.25
N THR A 524 -6.65 28.52 -8.50
CA THR A 524 -6.54 29.75 -7.70
C THR A 524 -6.09 29.52 -6.27
N SER A 525 -5.87 28.27 -5.86
CA SER A 525 -5.46 27.90 -4.51
C SER A 525 -3.96 27.70 -4.43
N GLU A 526 -3.34 28.20 -3.37
CA GLU A 526 -1.94 27.97 -3.01
C GLU A 526 -1.90 27.04 -1.80
N VAL A 527 -1.22 25.90 -1.92
CA VAL A 527 -1.24 24.85 -0.89
C VAL A 527 0.15 24.69 -0.27
N PHE A 528 0.19 24.73 1.04
CA PHE A 528 1.40 24.49 1.85
C PHE A 528 1.19 23.25 2.71
N VAL A 529 2.18 22.34 2.73
CA VAL A 529 2.15 21.16 3.60
C VAL A 529 3.24 21.30 4.67
N ARG A 530 2.85 21.14 5.93
CA ARG A 530 3.74 21.31 7.07
C ARG A 530 3.48 20.26 8.14
N GLY A 531 4.45 20.09 9.05
CA GLY A 531 4.20 19.45 10.33
C GLY A 531 3.41 20.36 11.28
N PRO A 532 2.84 19.82 12.34
CA PRO A 532 2.17 20.62 13.38
C PRO A 532 3.18 21.48 14.16
N GLY A 533 2.71 22.59 14.68
CA GLY A 533 3.41 23.36 15.70
C GLY A 533 3.30 22.68 17.05
N TYR A 534 4.36 22.03 17.52
CA TYR A 534 4.30 21.44 18.86
C TYR A 534 4.61 22.47 19.94
N ARG A 535 3.74 22.51 20.96
CA ARG A 535 3.90 23.39 22.13
C ARG A 535 4.22 22.54 23.37
N ASP A 536 5.32 22.86 24.00
CA ASP A 536 5.80 22.14 25.18
C ASP A 536 4.96 22.46 26.41
N VAL A 537 4.34 21.45 27.01
CA VAL A 537 3.46 21.59 28.16
C VAL A 537 4.13 21.03 29.41
N THR A 538 4.19 21.84 30.45
CA THR A 538 4.55 21.43 31.81
C THR A 538 3.31 21.50 32.68
N LEU A 539 2.99 20.41 33.36
CA LEU A 539 1.84 20.31 34.23
C LEU A 539 2.29 20.28 35.71
N ARG A 540 1.62 21.05 36.57
CA ARG A 540 1.68 20.88 37.99
C ARG A 540 0.35 20.32 38.46
N VAL A 541 0.39 19.19 39.15
CA VAL A 541 -0.79 18.55 39.72
C VAL A 541 -0.71 18.61 41.25
N ASP A 542 -1.66 19.25 41.86
CA ASP A 542 -1.76 19.41 43.30
C ASP A 542 -2.60 18.25 43.86
N LEU A 543 -1.97 17.47 44.75
CA LEU A 543 -2.57 16.29 45.38
C LEU A 543 -3.03 16.62 46.79
N SER A 544 -4.27 16.29 47.14
CA SER A 544 -4.83 16.46 48.45
C SER A 544 -4.31 15.39 49.42
N GLY A 545 -3.66 15.80 50.50
CA GLY A 545 -3.01 14.88 51.43
C GLY A 545 -1.77 14.20 50.86
N GLY A 546 -1.00 13.50 51.64
CA GLY A 546 0.19 12.78 51.18
C GLY A 546 -0.16 11.37 50.73
N PRO A 547 0.00 10.99 49.44
CA PRO A 547 -0.22 9.61 49.00
C PRO A 547 0.80 8.66 49.63
N ALA A 548 0.36 7.43 49.94
CA ALA A 548 1.19 6.42 50.59
C ALA A 548 2.37 5.99 49.68
N ASP A 549 2.16 5.95 48.38
CA ASP A 549 3.17 5.59 47.37
C ASP A 549 3.32 6.69 46.32
N ARG A 550 4.21 7.63 46.60
CA ARG A 550 4.49 8.78 45.73
C ARG A 550 5.07 8.37 44.37
N VAL A 551 5.87 7.32 44.31
CA VAL A 551 6.52 6.87 43.07
C VAL A 551 5.48 6.30 42.14
N ARG A 552 4.61 5.45 42.65
CA ARG A 552 3.51 4.86 41.87
C ARG A 552 2.54 5.94 41.37
N VAL A 553 2.15 6.88 42.21
CA VAL A 553 1.27 8.01 41.84
C VAL A 553 1.91 8.83 40.71
N SER A 554 3.18 9.21 40.87
CA SER A 554 3.91 9.98 39.84
C SER A 554 4.01 9.22 38.52
N THR A 555 4.27 7.92 38.54
CA THR A 555 4.38 7.08 37.32
C THR A 555 3.04 6.96 36.61
N VAL A 556 1.98 6.61 37.34
CA VAL A 556 0.62 6.49 36.78
C VAL A 556 0.16 7.81 36.17
N LEU A 557 0.37 8.91 36.90
CA LEU A 557 -0.02 10.25 36.50
C LEU A 557 0.72 10.69 35.23
N THR A 558 2.05 10.49 35.19
CA THR A 558 2.87 10.88 34.04
C THR A 558 2.49 10.08 32.80
N SER A 559 2.30 8.77 32.92
CA SER A 559 1.89 7.92 31.81
C SER A 559 0.50 8.27 31.28
N ALA A 560 -0.46 8.49 32.19
CA ALA A 560 -1.82 8.85 31.82
C ALA A 560 -1.93 10.23 31.14
N LEU A 561 -1.24 11.24 31.70
CA LEU A 561 -1.24 12.59 31.12
C LEU A 561 -0.45 12.67 29.81
N ARG A 562 0.61 11.88 29.66
CA ARG A 562 1.32 11.71 28.38
C ARG A 562 0.37 11.15 27.33
N ARG A 563 -0.40 10.12 27.67
CA ARG A 563 -1.40 9.56 26.78
C ARG A 563 -2.51 10.55 26.46
N PHE A 564 -3.00 11.30 27.46
CA PHE A 564 -4.08 12.27 27.27
C PHE A 564 -3.70 13.42 26.33
N LEU A 565 -2.44 13.89 26.38
CA LEU A 565 -1.93 14.95 25.50
C LEU A 565 -1.28 14.43 24.22
N ASP A 566 -1.32 13.12 23.97
CA ASP A 566 -0.67 12.54 22.80
C ASP A 566 -1.36 12.99 21.50
N PRO A 567 -0.59 13.39 20.48
CA PRO A 567 -1.14 13.88 19.22
C PRO A 567 -1.87 12.84 18.37
N LEU A 568 -1.72 11.53 18.66
CA LEU A 568 -2.31 10.45 17.86
C LEU A 568 -3.38 9.62 18.60
N VAL A 569 -3.27 9.53 19.92
CA VAL A 569 -4.18 8.70 20.73
C VAL A 569 -4.72 9.44 21.95
N GLY A 570 -4.46 10.74 22.04
CA GLY A 570 -4.90 11.60 23.15
C GLY A 570 -6.31 12.17 22.95
N GLY A 571 -6.62 13.17 23.76
CA GLY A 571 -7.95 13.79 23.79
C GLY A 571 -8.99 12.97 24.53
N GLU A 572 -10.19 13.49 24.62
CA GLU A 572 -11.33 12.81 25.28
C GLU A 572 -11.86 11.64 24.44
N GLU A 573 -11.78 11.73 23.10
CA GLU A 573 -12.21 10.71 22.13
C GLU A 573 -11.14 9.65 21.85
N GLN A 574 -9.91 9.84 22.35
CA GLN A 574 -8.76 8.93 22.16
C GLN A 574 -8.32 8.74 20.68
N ASP A 575 -8.60 9.70 19.84
CA ASP A 575 -8.20 9.78 18.42
C ASP A 575 -7.11 10.82 18.15
N GLY A 576 -6.52 11.36 19.22
CA GLY A 576 -5.48 12.38 19.26
C GLY A 576 -6.02 13.75 19.69
N TRP A 577 -5.17 14.53 20.38
CA TRP A 577 -5.56 15.89 20.77
C TRP A 577 -6.00 16.70 19.55
N PRO A 578 -7.19 17.37 19.58
CA PRO A 578 -7.66 18.16 18.45
C PRO A 578 -6.71 19.32 18.12
N PHE A 579 -6.51 19.59 16.82
CA PHE A 579 -5.69 20.70 16.38
C PHE A 579 -6.28 22.04 16.84
N GLY A 580 -5.45 22.88 17.46
CA GLY A 580 -5.84 24.21 17.90
C GLY A 580 -6.83 24.23 19.08
N GLU A 581 -7.15 23.08 19.65
CA GLU A 581 -8.01 23.06 20.84
C GLU A 581 -7.24 23.49 22.07
N ALA A 582 -7.83 24.44 22.80
CA ALA A 582 -7.25 25.00 24.01
C ALA A 582 -7.11 23.96 25.13
N LEU A 583 -6.01 24.06 25.86
CA LEU A 583 -5.77 23.24 27.05
C LEU A 583 -6.52 23.83 28.25
N ARG A 584 -7.53 23.09 28.71
CA ARG A 584 -8.33 23.48 29.86
C ARG A 584 -7.85 22.76 31.12
N PRO A 585 -7.50 23.48 32.20
CA PRO A 585 -7.13 22.85 33.46
C PRO A 585 -8.14 21.83 33.97
N SER A 586 -9.44 22.09 33.78
CA SER A 586 -10.51 21.17 34.13
C SER A 586 -10.51 19.84 33.38
N ALA A 587 -10.11 19.84 32.10
CA ALA A 587 -9.99 18.61 31.30
C ALA A 587 -8.79 17.77 31.76
N VAL A 588 -7.66 18.43 32.04
CA VAL A 588 -6.46 17.79 32.59
C VAL A 588 -6.72 17.24 33.99
N LEU A 589 -7.43 17.97 34.82
CA LEU A 589 -7.82 17.56 36.19
C LEU A 589 -8.68 16.28 36.13
N ARG A 590 -9.71 16.25 35.26
CA ARG A 590 -10.55 15.06 35.07
C ARG A 590 -9.73 13.85 34.59
N ALA A 591 -8.79 14.05 33.67
CA ALA A 591 -7.93 13.00 33.20
C ALA A 591 -7.01 12.46 34.30
N ALA A 592 -6.42 13.37 35.10
CA ALA A 592 -5.54 13.01 36.22
C ALA A 592 -6.30 12.24 37.31
N GLN A 593 -7.48 12.73 37.75
CA GLN A 593 -8.32 12.07 38.76
C GLN A 593 -8.79 10.69 38.30
N ARG A 594 -9.22 10.58 37.03
CA ARG A 594 -9.63 9.29 36.46
C ARG A 594 -8.49 8.27 36.45
N ALA A 595 -7.26 8.72 36.19
CA ALA A 595 -6.10 7.84 36.18
C ALA A 595 -5.67 7.40 37.59
N LEU A 596 -5.74 8.28 38.54
CA LEU A 596 -5.36 8.00 39.94
C LEU A 596 -6.41 7.18 40.68
N GLY A 597 -7.70 7.34 40.35
CA GLY A 597 -8.79 6.67 41.09
C GLY A 597 -8.67 6.87 42.58
N ASP A 598 -8.57 5.77 43.34
CA ASP A 598 -8.44 5.78 44.80
C ASP A 598 -6.99 5.96 45.30
N LEU A 599 -6.00 6.13 44.41
CA LEU A 599 -4.59 6.28 44.83
C LEU A 599 -4.28 7.65 45.43
N ALA A 600 -4.94 8.70 44.93
CA ALA A 600 -4.82 10.07 45.44
C ALA A 600 -5.93 10.96 44.88
N ASP A 601 -6.32 12.00 45.63
CA ASP A 601 -7.24 13.00 45.16
C ASP A 601 -6.52 14.20 44.56
N VAL A 602 -7.01 14.68 43.41
CA VAL A 602 -6.45 15.84 42.70
C VAL A 602 -7.16 17.10 43.16
N ALA A 603 -6.45 17.97 43.86
CA ALA A 603 -6.97 19.25 44.37
C ALA A 603 -6.94 20.37 43.31
N GLY A 604 -5.99 20.30 42.37
CA GLY A 604 -5.86 21.32 41.35
C GLY A 604 -4.82 20.96 40.27
N VAL A 605 -4.89 21.69 39.17
CA VAL A 605 -3.92 21.55 38.04
C VAL A 605 -3.55 22.94 37.56
N ALA A 606 -2.26 23.16 37.35
CA ALA A 606 -1.74 24.35 36.68
C ALA A 606 -0.95 23.95 35.42
N ILE A 607 -1.02 24.78 34.38
CA ILE A 607 -0.45 24.52 33.06
C ILE A 607 0.59 25.59 32.75
N GLY A 608 1.80 25.19 32.43
CA GLY A 608 2.87 26.03 31.87
C GLY A 608 3.15 25.69 30.43
N LEU A 609 3.36 26.66 29.56
CA LEU A 609 3.62 26.51 28.15
C LEU A 609 5.04 26.98 27.79
N ASP A 610 5.74 26.24 26.91
CA ASP A 610 7.05 26.58 26.35
C ASP A 610 8.10 26.97 27.41
N GLY A 611 8.15 26.26 28.49
CA GLY A 611 9.11 26.47 29.57
C GLY A 611 8.68 27.49 30.64
N ALA A 612 7.51 28.11 30.50
CA ALA A 612 6.93 28.89 31.58
C ALA A 612 6.58 27.98 32.77
N ASP A 613 6.77 28.51 33.99
CA ASP A 613 6.31 27.79 35.17
C ASP A 613 4.78 27.72 35.17
N PRO A 614 4.20 26.57 35.60
CA PRO A 614 2.75 26.43 35.71
C PRO A 614 2.14 27.49 36.63
N ASP A 615 1.30 28.34 36.05
CA ASP A 615 0.66 29.44 36.75
C ASP A 615 -0.53 28.93 37.57
N GLU A 616 -0.81 29.60 38.72
CA GLU A 616 -1.94 29.27 39.61
C GLU A 616 -3.28 29.79 39.08
N ASP A 617 -3.21 30.70 38.07
CA ASP A 617 -4.41 31.17 37.41
C ASP A 617 -5.01 30.03 36.59
N CYS A 618 -6.25 29.64 36.88
CA CYS A 618 -7.00 28.58 36.21
C CYS A 618 -7.38 28.97 34.77
N ASN A 619 -6.49 29.63 34.04
CA ASN A 619 -6.73 30.12 32.72
C ASN A 619 -6.58 29.00 31.66
N GLU A 620 -7.46 29.05 30.69
CA GLU A 620 -7.39 28.23 29.48
C GLU A 620 -6.13 28.67 28.66
N VAL A 621 -5.35 27.68 28.21
CA VAL A 621 -4.18 27.93 27.36
C VAL A 621 -4.57 27.74 25.92
N GLU A 622 -4.66 28.84 25.18
CA GLU A 622 -5.01 28.80 23.75
C GLU A 622 -3.88 28.24 22.89
N LEU A 623 -4.24 27.38 21.95
CA LEU A 623 -3.39 26.89 20.88
C LEU A 623 -3.86 27.44 19.53
N ARG A 624 -2.93 27.73 18.63
CA ARG A 624 -3.27 28.16 17.27
C ARG A 624 -3.74 26.98 16.42
N ALA A 625 -4.42 27.25 15.34
CA ALA A 625 -5.06 26.26 14.47
C ALA A 625 -4.15 25.09 14.05
N GLY A 626 -2.90 25.24 13.79
CA GLY A 626 -1.96 24.15 13.43
C GLY A 626 -1.13 23.62 14.59
N GLU A 627 -1.44 24.00 15.86
CA GLU A 627 -0.65 23.62 17.02
C GLU A 627 -1.23 22.42 17.77
N LEU A 628 -0.34 21.65 18.39
CA LEU A 628 -0.64 20.48 19.24
C LEU A 628 0.21 20.54 20.53
N PRO A 629 -0.33 20.13 21.68
CA PRO A 629 0.41 20.08 22.94
C PRO A 629 1.32 18.84 22.98
N VAL A 630 2.45 18.95 23.66
CA VAL A 630 3.35 17.84 23.97
C VAL A 630 3.76 17.91 25.45
N LEU A 631 3.48 16.87 26.19
CA LEU A 631 3.88 16.80 27.59
C LEU A 631 5.40 16.70 27.76
N ARG A 632 6.01 17.68 28.42
CA ARG A 632 7.43 17.69 28.78
C ARG A 632 7.68 17.18 30.19
N ALA A 633 6.90 17.65 31.14
CA ALA A 633 7.06 17.27 32.53
C ALA A 633 5.74 17.32 33.30
N VAL A 634 5.64 16.45 34.30
CA VAL A 634 4.59 16.50 35.32
C VAL A 634 5.27 16.73 36.68
N ARG A 635 4.89 17.78 37.34
CA ARG A 635 5.33 18.09 38.73
C ARG A 635 4.15 17.84 39.68
N THR A 636 4.38 17.18 40.78
CA THR A 636 3.37 16.96 41.80
C THR A 636 3.66 17.83 43.00
N ARG A 637 2.64 18.53 43.53
CA ARG A 637 2.69 19.28 44.78
C ARG A 637 1.66 18.70 45.73
N ILE A 638 2.04 18.52 46.98
CA ILE A 638 1.12 18.07 48.02
C ILE A 638 0.53 19.31 48.70
N VAL A 639 -0.79 19.39 48.71
CA VAL A 639 -1.55 20.44 49.45
C VAL A 639 -2.28 19.81 50.65
N PRO A 640 -2.50 20.58 51.73
CA PRO A 640 -3.29 20.07 52.84
C PRO A 640 -4.67 19.59 52.38
N ALA A 641 -5.15 18.49 52.95
CA ALA A 641 -6.53 18.07 52.68
C ALA A 641 -7.50 19.18 53.14
N VAL A 642 -8.37 19.62 52.25
CA VAL A 642 -9.46 20.54 52.62
C VAL A 642 -10.44 19.74 53.46
N GLU A 643 -10.56 20.06 54.75
CA GLU A 643 -11.60 19.46 55.60
C GLU A 643 -12.98 19.82 55.04
N PRO A 644 -13.90 18.86 54.90
CA PRO A 644 -15.26 19.16 54.45
C PRO A 644 -16.00 19.98 55.51
N GLY A 645 -15.91 21.31 55.42
CA GLY A 645 -16.60 22.19 56.41
C GLY A 645 -16.29 23.68 56.33
N GLU A 646 -15.23 24.15 55.65
CA GLU A 646 -14.88 25.58 55.59
C GLU A 646 -14.98 26.18 54.17
N GLY A 647 -16.16 26.25 53.64
CA GLY A 647 -16.32 26.86 52.33
C GLY A 647 -17.77 27.15 51.99
N LEU A 648 -18.44 27.96 52.76
CA LEU A 648 -19.62 28.78 52.37
C LEU A 648 -19.98 29.65 53.60
N ALA A 649 -19.27 30.75 53.76
CA ALA A 649 -19.71 31.88 54.52
C ALA A 649 -19.53 33.15 53.66
#